data_929fad3d5c25ee64f2910d363b73550b
#
_entry.id   929fad3d5c25ee64f2910d363b73550b
#
_cell.length_a   1.000
_cell.length_b   1.000
_cell.length_c   1.000
_cell.angle_alpha   90.00
_cell.angle_beta   90.00
_cell.angle_gamma   90.00
#
_symmetry.space_group_name_H-M   'P 1'
#
loop_
_entity.id
_entity.type
_entity.pdbx_description
1 polymer ?
#
loop_
_entity_poly.entity_id
_entity_poly.type
_entity_poly.pdbx_seq_one_letter_code
_entity_poly.pdbx_strand_id
1 'polypeptide(L)'
;MPKPASTRSAYKMLTCIYLCRTLLFFAPYADFFKKNYQDETKCRQFLRKEMQALQKKIILCIQAAETTEYGNRKENNILQKFIRKFHEPLPSYDKVIEQWTLTEEFKERYEKISSNPEYGNLPYTEDMAVRLDISYRYQMFWYAIHYREAEFIHRLSKCDEGKQRTQEAYTQRLKRLACVMPVFISTFHSLPKYMTYAENGKWDIPLYNGIDLLIVDESGQVSPELAVPSFSLAKQAILVGDIQQIEPVWSISDEYSFINLKNLGIVSNQSSEKYRFLENNGFLSSSGSIMKLARKSCNFTVKGEKGAFLTEHRRCVDSIIAYCNDYVYHGRLLPKKGNEVKYKSLPSKGYVHINSYSSPGKTGSRLNRAEAEAIVCWLELEKDNLEKTYKKPIHEIVAVVTPFKAQEAEIRHQIQKISGNEKYKDMIIGTVHSLQGAQCPIVLFSTVNSPEDHSLFMERDGKYNMLNVAISRAQHHFIVFGNMNIFHPEENTPVGNMAKWLFDDPSNEISNNFIYQQEVPLCTYHPTLRLSTTEEHIQVLHQAFEKARHRLLIVSPFISIHAIENDQLVPLIRHTVQRGVDVTVYTDSSLDYDTKTNQLLSRAEEGRNILIENGATLIEVKGIHNKSLAIDNHTLIEGSFNWLSANRHKEYSRHECSIVVSSVQADEYINNLIKELESREKTFQSLSKPTINLDIDQKYPGFFTKESFNDCTEEDICRIKQKVQELGIQKTVLPPYIHKQRETFPRAYEPWCTEEKEIICELMQKTNHLSIFIECLQRTGQAIQIQIEGKNN
;
A
#
# COMPACT_ATOMS: atom_id res chain seq x y z
N MET A 1 -21.96 -21.14 -3.06
CA MET A 1 -22.88 -20.02 -3.34
C MET A 1 -22.08 -18.74 -3.20
N PRO A 2 -22.01 -17.85 -4.18
CA PRO A 2 -21.32 -16.56 -4.01
C PRO A 2 -22.11 -15.68 -3.03
N LYS A 3 -21.41 -15.02 -2.14
CA LYS A 3 -22.00 -14.04 -1.20
C LYS A 3 -22.72 -12.94 -1.99
N PRO A 4 -23.87 -12.44 -1.53
CA PRO A 4 -24.57 -11.34 -2.20
C PRO A 4 -23.65 -10.11 -2.28
N ALA A 5 -23.60 -9.50 -3.46
CA ALA A 5 -22.90 -8.24 -3.67
C ALA A 5 -23.42 -7.21 -2.67
N SER A 6 -22.49 -6.42 -2.08
CA SER A 6 -22.85 -5.41 -1.10
C SER A 6 -23.93 -4.47 -1.64
N THR A 7 -24.85 -4.04 -0.79
CA THR A 7 -25.96 -3.12 -1.12
C THR A 7 -25.50 -1.87 -1.90
N ARG A 8 -24.25 -1.42 -1.68
CA ARG A 8 -23.62 -0.32 -2.43
C ARG A 8 -23.38 -0.62 -3.91
N SER A 9 -22.98 -1.85 -4.24
CA SER A 9 -22.80 -2.28 -5.64
C SER A 9 -24.13 -2.34 -6.36
N ALA A 10 -25.17 -2.83 -5.67
CA ALA A 10 -26.54 -2.87 -6.21
C ALA A 10 -27.10 -1.46 -6.46
N TYR A 11 -26.80 -0.50 -5.59
CA TYR A 11 -27.27 0.89 -5.75
C TYR A 11 -26.59 1.61 -6.91
N LYS A 12 -25.26 1.48 -7.08
CA LYS A 12 -24.54 1.99 -8.26
C LYS A 12 -25.05 1.35 -9.55
N MET A 13 -25.30 0.05 -9.51
CA MET A 13 -25.86 -0.71 -10.62
C MET A 13 -27.25 -0.21 -11.02
N LEU A 14 -28.14 0.03 -10.05
CA LEU A 14 -29.46 0.59 -10.28
C LEU A 14 -29.39 2.01 -10.88
N THR A 15 -28.46 2.84 -10.42
CA THR A 15 -28.27 4.20 -10.93
C THR A 15 -27.78 4.21 -12.38
N CYS A 16 -26.83 3.33 -12.74
CA CYS A 16 -26.38 3.19 -14.12
C CYS A 16 -27.48 2.63 -15.04
N ILE A 17 -28.24 1.64 -14.58
CA ILE A 17 -29.39 1.09 -15.29
C ILE A 17 -30.44 2.18 -15.52
N TYR A 18 -30.70 2.99 -14.52
CA TYR A 18 -31.65 4.11 -14.58
C TYR A 18 -31.21 5.16 -15.61
N LEU A 19 -29.95 5.61 -15.56
CA LEU A 19 -29.39 6.56 -16.53
C LEU A 19 -29.39 6.04 -17.96
N CYS A 20 -28.95 4.80 -18.18
CA CYS A 20 -28.95 4.20 -19.51
C CYS A 20 -30.37 4.02 -20.09
N ARG A 21 -31.33 3.62 -19.26
CA ARG A 21 -32.74 3.52 -19.68
C ARG A 21 -33.31 4.88 -20.06
N THR A 22 -33.03 5.90 -19.28
CA THR A 22 -33.50 7.26 -19.52
C THR A 22 -32.91 7.81 -20.80
N LEU A 23 -31.61 7.68 -21.01
CA LEU A 23 -30.91 8.16 -22.23
C LEU A 23 -31.39 7.41 -23.47
N LEU A 24 -31.52 6.10 -23.46
CA LEU A 24 -31.98 5.29 -24.58
C LEU A 24 -33.44 5.57 -24.94
N PHE A 25 -34.28 5.89 -23.94
CA PHE A 25 -35.65 6.22 -24.17
C PHE A 25 -35.87 7.63 -24.81
N PHE A 26 -35.10 8.64 -24.34
CA PHE A 26 -35.25 10.00 -24.79
C PHE A 26 -34.45 10.35 -26.06
N ALA A 27 -33.43 9.54 -26.40
CA ALA A 27 -32.60 9.78 -27.57
C ALA A 27 -33.40 10.02 -28.89
N PRO A 28 -34.47 9.22 -29.19
CA PRO A 28 -35.28 9.44 -30.39
C PRO A 28 -36.03 10.79 -30.40
N TYR A 29 -36.22 11.40 -29.25
CA TYR A 29 -36.98 12.65 -29.10
C TYR A 29 -36.10 13.88 -28.94
N ALA A 30 -34.77 13.68 -28.90
CA ALA A 30 -33.80 14.76 -28.63
C ALA A 30 -33.95 15.94 -29.62
N ASP A 31 -34.15 15.64 -30.89
CA ASP A 31 -34.32 16.68 -31.95
C ASP A 31 -35.61 17.47 -31.78
N PHE A 32 -36.68 16.85 -31.34
CA PHE A 32 -37.94 17.56 -31.05
C PHE A 32 -37.75 18.52 -29.88
N PHE A 33 -37.19 18.08 -28.77
CA PHE A 33 -36.91 18.92 -27.60
C PHE A 33 -35.95 20.05 -27.95
N LYS A 34 -34.87 19.76 -28.67
CA LYS A 34 -33.89 20.77 -29.10
C LYS A 34 -34.52 21.92 -29.90
N LYS A 35 -35.55 21.61 -30.71
CA LYS A 35 -36.25 22.63 -31.51
C LYS A 35 -37.34 23.38 -30.73
N ASN A 36 -37.95 22.79 -29.74
CA ASN A 36 -39.17 23.29 -29.10
C ASN A 36 -39.01 23.55 -27.58
N TYR A 37 -37.77 23.56 -27.05
CA TYR A 37 -37.51 23.66 -25.60
C TYR A 37 -38.02 24.97 -24.96
N GLN A 38 -38.28 26.02 -25.77
CA GLN A 38 -38.84 27.30 -25.28
C GLN A 38 -40.36 27.29 -25.17
N ASP A 39 -41.06 26.28 -25.71
CA ASP A 39 -42.52 26.17 -25.73
C ASP A 39 -42.96 24.99 -24.84
N GLU A 40 -43.19 25.28 -23.56
CA GLU A 40 -43.62 24.29 -22.58
C GLU A 40 -44.94 23.60 -22.98
N THR A 41 -45.87 24.33 -23.61
CA THR A 41 -47.19 23.83 -24.05
C THR A 41 -47.00 22.78 -25.14
N LYS A 42 -46.15 23.06 -26.11
CA LYS A 42 -45.86 22.10 -27.20
C LYS A 42 -45.13 20.85 -26.64
N CYS A 43 -44.20 21.02 -25.74
CA CYS A 43 -43.51 19.89 -25.11
C CYS A 43 -44.50 19.02 -24.34
N ARG A 44 -45.41 19.61 -23.55
CA ARG A 44 -46.43 18.88 -22.80
C ARG A 44 -47.40 18.13 -23.72
N GLN A 45 -47.88 18.75 -24.82
CA GLN A 45 -48.75 18.11 -25.78
C GLN A 45 -48.05 16.94 -26.48
N PHE A 46 -46.79 17.09 -26.85
CA PHE A 46 -46.01 16.03 -27.45
C PHE A 46 -45.87 14.84 -26.51
N LEU A 47 -45.48 15.06 -25.26
CA LEU A 47 -45.34 14.02 -24.24
C LEU A 47 -46.65 13.29 -23.96
N ARG A 48 -47.78 14.02 -23.88
CA ARG A 48 -49.13 13.42 -23.74
C ARG A 48 -49.44 12.49 -24.89
N LYS A 49 -49.18 12.91 -26.14
CA LYS A 49 -49.43 12.09 -27.35
C LYS A 49 -48.60 10.79 -27.32
N GLU A 50 -47.29 10.90 -26.97
CA GLU A 50 -46.41 9.75 -26.91
C GLU A 50 -46.84 8.76 -25.79
N MET A 51 -47.28 9.26 -24.64
CA MET A 51 -47.80 8.44 -23.55
C MET A 51 -49.07 7.70 -23.95
N GLN A 52 -50.01 8.33 -24.66
CA GLN A 52 -51.19 7.68 -25.16
C GLN A 52 -50.82 6.56 -26.17
N ALA A 53 -49.82 6.80 -27.05
CA ALA A 53 -49.30 5.81 -27.96
C ALA A 53 -48.68 4.60 -27.21
N LEU A 54 -47.93 4.83 -26.13
CA LEU A 54 -47.35 3.79 -25.27
C LEU A 54 -48.44 2.99 -24.57
N GLN A 55 -49.49 3.63 -24.02
CA GLN A 55 -50.64 2.95 -23.42
C GLN A 55 -51.29 1.97 -24.39
N LYS A 56 -51.57 2.45 -25.65
CA LYS A 56 -52.12 1.57 -26.67
C LYS A 56 -51.23 0.39 -26.99
N LYS A 57 -49.90 0.58 -27.08
CA LYS A 57 -48.94 -0.49 -27.33
C LYS A 57 -48.91 -1.51 -26.15
N ILE A 58 -49.01 -1.05 -24.89
CA ILE A 58 -49.08 -1.90 -23.72
C ILE A 58 -50.33 -2.80 -23.81
N ILE A 59 -51.51 -2.22 -24.06
CA ILE A 59 -52.79 -2.95 -24.19
C ILE A 59 -52.69 -4.00 -25.29
N LEU A 60 -52.18 -3.66 -26.46
CA LEU A 60 -52.03 -4.56 -27.59
C LEU A 60 -51.06 -5.73 -27.26
N CYS A 61 -49.95 -5.50 -26.58
CA CYS A 61 -49.02 -6.55 -26.16
C CYS A 61 -49.64 -7.51 -25.17
N ILE A 62 -50.44 -7.03 -24.22
CA ILE A 62 -51.13 -7.83 -23.23
C ILE A 62 -52.24 -8.65 -23.87
N GLN A 63 -53.10 -8.08 -24.70
CA GLN A 63 -54.13 -8.77 -25.44
C GLN A 63 -53.54 -9.87 -26.32
N ALA A 64 -52.42 -9.58 -26.99
CA ALA A 64 -51.74 -10.56 -27.83
C ALA A 64 -51.13 -11.71 -27.00
N ALA A 65 -50.67 -11.44 -25.77
CA ALA A 65 -50.17 -12.47 -24.83
C ALA A 65 -51.29 -13.36 -24.31
N GLU A 66 -52.44 -12.79 -24.02
CA GLU A 66 -53.63 -13.52 -23.54
C GLU A 66 -54.21 -14.52 -24.57
N THR A 67 -54.10 -14.23 -25.87
CA THR A 67 -54.59 -15.10 -26.94
C THR A 67 -53.67 -16.25 -27.27
N THR A 68 -52.51 -16.36 -26.64
CA THR A 68 -51.56 -17.47 -26.91
C THR A 68 -51.86 -18.68 -26.03
N GLU A 69 -51.54 -19.88 -26.55
CA GLU A 69 -51.69 -21.16 -25.84
C GLU A 69 -50.92 -21.19 -24.50
N TYR A 70 -49.79 -20.46 -24.44
CA TYR A 70 -48.96 -20.35 -23.25
C TYR A 70 -49.54 -19.36 -22.19
N GLY A 71 -50.22 -18.32 -22.63
CA GLY A 71 -50.88 -17.35 -21.77
C GLY A 71 -52.11 -17.92 -21.06
N ASN A 72 -52.76 -18.91 -21.67
CA ASN A 72 -53.97 -19.59 -21.16
C ASN A 72 -53.69 -20.73 -20.17
N ARG A 73 -52.45 -21.17 -19.98
CA ARG A 73 -52.13 -22.22 -18.97
C ARG A 73 -52.33 -21.70 -17.56
N LYS A 74 -53.32 -22.29 -16.84
CA LYS A 74 -53.67 -21.93 -15.44
C LYS A 74 -52.51 -22.02 -14.45
N GLU A 75 -51.40 -22.66 -14.80
CA GLU A 75 -50.23 -22.90 -13.96
C GLU A 75 -49.28 -21.68 -13.88
N ASN A 76 -49.44 -20.68 -14.74
CA ASN A 76 -48.54 -19.52 -14.77
C ASN A 76 -49.06 -18.37 -13.90
N ASN A 77 -49.10 -18.59 -12.58
CA ASN A 77 -49.58 -17.64 -11.58
C ASN A 77 -48.92 -16.24 -11.64
N ILE A 78 -47.68 -16.16 -12.10
CA ILE A 78 -46.93 -14.91 -12.20
C ILE A 78 -47.43 -14.08 -13.39
N LEU A 79 -47.57 -14.73 -14.55
CA LEU A 79 -48.07 -14.12 -15.78
C LEU A 79 -49.50 -13.63 -15.60
N GLN A 80 -50.38 -14.43 -14.99
CA GLN A 80 -51.76 -14.06 -14.71
C GLN A 80 -51.88 -12.90 -13.70
N LYS A 81 -51.04 -12.87 -12.68
CA LYS A 81 -51.00 -11.70 -11.77
C LYS A 81 -50.56 -10.42 -12.46
N PHE A 82 -49.58 -10.50 -13.37
CA PHE A 82 -49.10 -9.38 -14.15
C PHE A 82 -50.19 -8.87 -15.11
N ILE A 83 -50.85 -9.79 -15.84
CA ILE A 83 -51.95 -9.44 -16.75
C ILE A 83 -53.10 -8.76 -16.00
N ARG A 84 -53.53 -9.29 -14.85
CA ARG A 84 -54.55 -8.65 -14.00
C ARG A 84 -54.21 -7.25 -13.57
N LYS A 85 -52.95 -6.97 -13.23
CA LYS A 85 -52.49 -5.64 -12.83
C LYS A 85 -52.64 -4.60 -13.95
N PHE A 86 -52.56 -5.03 -15.24
CA PHE A 86 -52.75 -4.14 -16.37
C PHE A 86 -54.21 -3.96 -16.79
N HIS A 87 -55.14 -4.81 -16.31
CA HIS A 87 -56.57 -4.59 -16.49
C HIS A 87 -57.17 -3.62 -15.47
N GLU A 88 -56.46 -3.25 -14.42
CA GLU A 88 -56.89 -2.13 -13.57
C GLU A 88 -56.86 -0.83 -14.39
N PRO A 89 -57.95 -0.01 -14.37
CA PRO A 89 -57.94 1.23 -15.14
C PRO A 89 -56.78 2.11 -14.65
N LEU A 90 -55.83 2.37 -15.57
CA LEU A 90 -54.78 3.32 -15.30
C LEU A 90 -55.42 4.67 -14.94
N PRO A 91 -55.05 5.25 -13.75
CA PRO A 91 -55.61 6.52 -13.35
C PRO A 91 -55.39 7.54 -14.44
N SER A 92 -56.37 8.43 -14.64
CA SER A 92 -56.20 9.45 -15.69
C SER A 92 -54.94 10.25 -15.34
N TYR A 93 -54.12 10.44 -16.39
CA TYR A 93 -52.84 11.10 -16.29
C TYR A 93 -52.89 12.42 -15.52
N ASP A 94 -53.89 13.25 -15.77
CA ASP A 94 -54.04 14.56 -15.10
C ASP A 94 -54.28 14.40 -13.59
N LYS A 95 -55.03 13.39 -13.14
CA LYS A 95 -55.24 13.08 -11.71
C LYS A 95 -53.96 12.60 -11.04
N VAL A 96 -53.14 11.81 -11.69
CA VAL A 96 -51.86 11.34 -11.13
C VAL A 96 -50.87 12.47 -10.97
N ILE A 97 -50.78 13.38 -11.97
CA ILE A 97 -49.92 14.57 -11.86
C ILE A 97 -50.43 15.50 -10.75
N GLU A 98 -51.73 15.78 -10.73
CA GLU A 98 -52.31 16.64 -9.74
C GLU A 98 -52.08 16.08 -8.31
N GLN A 99 -52.30 14.80 -8.12
CA GLN A 99 -52.04 14.14 -6.83
C GLN A 99 -50.54 14.14 -6.45
N TRP A 100 -49.65 13.92 -7.43
CA TRP A 100 -48.20 13.86 -7.15
C TRP A 100 -47.61 15.24 -6.90
N THR A 101 -48.02 16.29 -7.66
CA THR A 101 -47.61 17.68 -7.42
C THR A 101 -48.08 18.24 -6.05
N LEU A 102 -49.06 17.61 -5.44
CA LEU A 102 -49.56 17.93 -4.11
C LEU A 102 -48.88 17.15 -3.00
N THR A 103 -47.99 16.18 -3.32
CA THR A 103 -47.27 15.44 -2.29
C THR A 103 -46.19 16.29 -1.62
N GLU A 104 -46.02 16.12 -0.29
CA GLU A 104 -44.94 16.77 0.45
C GLU A 104 -43.55 16.41 -0.13
N GLU A 105 -43.38 15.18 -0.67
CA GLU A 105 -42.15 14.75 -1.31
C GLU A 105 -41.80 15.57 -2.58
N PHE A 106 -42.82 15.93 -3.40
CA PHE A 106 -42.63 16.80 -4.56
C PHE A 106 -42.29 18.22 -4.11
N LYS A 107 -42.98 18.77 -3.13
CA LYS A 107 -42.71 20.11 -2.58
C LYS A 107 -41.29 20.19 -2.03
N GLU A 108 -40.90 19.22 -1.22
CA GLU A 108 -39.58 19.15 -0.63
C GLU A 108 -38.48 19.05 -1.70
N ARG A 109 -38.65 18.23 -2.75
CA ARG A 109 -37.72 18.14 -3.86
C ARG A 109 -37.68 19.41 -4.69
N TYR A 110 -38.82 20.03 -4.94
CA TYR A 110 -38.92 21.29 -5.69
C TYR A 110 -38.28 22.45 -4.94
N GLU A 111 -38.52 22.57 -3.65
CA GLU A 111 -37.90 23.56 -2.79
C GLU A 111 -36.39 23.37 -2.69
N LYS A 112 -35.94 22.15 -2.58
CA LYS A 112 -34.52 21.82 -2.52
C LYS A 112 -33.78 22.13 -3.82
N ILE A 113 -34.43 22.02 -4.97
CA ILE A 113 -33.88 22.38 -6.28
C ILE A 113 -33.98 23.89 -6.48
N SER A 114 -35.11 24.52 -6.19
CA SER A 114 -35.35 25.95 -6.39
C SER A 114 -34.61 26.85 -5.40
N SER A 115 -34.29 26.34 -4.21
CA SER A 115 -33.50 27.06 -3.18
C SER A 115 -31.99 26.92 -3.39
N ASN A 116 -31.54 26.05 -4.27
CA ASN A 116 -30.11 25.90 -4.57
C ASN A 116 -29.66 27.07 -5.44
N PRO A 117 -28.65 27.88 -5.01
CA PRO A 117 -28.16 29.01 -5.78
C PRO A 117 -27.63 28.63 -7.17
N GLU A 118 -27.18 27.40 -7.38
CA GLU A 118 -26.77 26.87 -8.69
C GLU A 118 -27.95 26.76 -9.65
N TYR A 119 -29.17 26.51 -9.18
CA TYR A 119 -30.36 26.34 -10.01
C TYR A 119 -31.24 27.59 -10.05
N GLY A 120 -31.18 28.45 -9.04
CA GLY A 120 -31.98 29.70 -8.98
C GLY A 120 -31.61 30.75 -10.02
N ASN A 121 -30.44 30.66 -10.66
CA ASN A 121 -29.96 31.52 -11.73
C ASN A 121 -29.91 30.82 -13.09
N LEU A 122 -30.52 29.63 -13.23
CA LEU A 122 -30.55 28.92 -14.50
C LEU A 122 -31.39 29.71 -15.55
N PRO A 123 -30.96 29.69 -16.83
CA PRO A 123 -31.78 30.22 -17.90
C PRO A 123 -33.18 29.55 -17.90
N TYR A 124 -34.22 30.28 -18.26
CA TYR A 124 -35.62 29.80 -18.32
C TYR A 124 -35.76 28.43 -18.97
N THR A 125 -34.87 28.12 -19.92
CA THR A 125 -34.81 26.84 -20.64
C THR A 125 -34.44 25.64 -19.79
N GLU A 126 -33.55 25.82 -18.80
CA GLU A 126 -33.09 24.76 -17.90
C GLU A 126 -34.11 24.55 -16.76
N ASP A 127 -34.74 25.60 -16.27
CA ASP A 127 -35.86 25.52 -15.32
C ASP A 127 -37.02 24.73 -15.90
N MET A 128 -37.36 25.01 -17.16
CA MET A 128 -38.41 24.25 -17.87
C MET A 128 -38.03 22.77 -18.05
N ALA A 129 -36.76 22.45 -18.35
CA ALA A 129 -36.29 21.07 -18.44
C ALA A 129 -36.41 20.33 -17.10
N VAL A 130 -36.07 20.99 -16.00
CA VAL A 130 -36.23 20.43 -14.65
C VAL A 130 -37.70 20.16 -14.32
N ARG A 131 -38.59 21.11 -14.61
CA ARG A 131 -40.05 20.92 -14.40
C ARG A 131 -40.60 19.76 -15.21
N LEU A 132 -40.19 19.62 -16.48
CA LEU A 132 -40.59 18.51 -17.32
C LEU A 132 -40.02 17.17 -16.81
N ASP A 133 -38.80 17.13 -16.27
CA ASP A 133 -38.18 15.93 -15.71
C ASP A 133 -38.93 15.46 -14.47
N ILE A 134 -39.25 16.35 -13.57
CA ILE A 134 -39.96 16.05 -12.34
C ILE A 134 -41.38 15.57 -12.57
N SER A 135 -42.07 16.06 -13.63
CA SER A 135 -43.47 15.77 -13.90
C SER A 135 -43.66 14.76 -15.04
N TYR A 136 -43.61 15.27 -16.27
CA TYR A 136 -44.02 14.49 -17.45
C TYR A 136 -43.03 13.40 -17.86
N ARG A 137 -41.71 13.69 -17.83
CA ARG A 137 -40.68 12.71 -18.23
C ARG A 137 -40.59 11.57 -17.23
N TYR A 138 -40.78 11.84 -15.95
CA TYR A 138 -40.83 10.82 -14.92
C TYR A 138 -41.96 9.81 -15.17
N GLN A 139 -43.18 10.28 -15.46
CA GLN A 139 -44.29 9.40 -15.76
C GLN A 139 -44.13 8.65 -17.09
N MET A 140 -43.66 9.36 -18.14
CA MET A 140 -43.35 8.73 -19.40
C MET A 140 -42.32 7.60 -19.24
N PHE A 141 -41.35 7.78 -18.34
CA PHE A 141 -40.39 6.75 -18.02
C PHE A 141 -41.05 5.50 -17.40
N TRP A 142 -42.01 5.66 -16.48
CA TRP A 142 -42.77 4.55 -15.93
C TRP A 142 -43.63 3.83 -16.97
N TYR A 143 -44.28 4.55 -17.86
CA TYR A 143 -45.01 3.96 -18.99
C TYR A 143 -44.07 3.19 -19.93
N ALA A 144 -42.90 3.67 -20.18
CA ALA A 144 -41.91 2.98 -20.99
C ALA A 144 -41.46 1.67 -20.33
N ILE A 145 -41.25 1.66 -18.98
CA ILE A 145 -40.96 0.44 -18.25
C ILE A 145 -42.09 -0.57 -18.42
N HIS A 146 -43.33 -0.18 -18.14
CA HIS A 146 -44.47 -1.05 -18.28
C HIS A 146 -44.68 -1.57 -19.71
N TYR A 147 -44.42 -0.73 -20.71
CA TYR A 147 -44.42 -1.19 -22.12
C TYR A 147 -43.39 -2.31 -22.35
N ARG A 148 -42.20 -2.15 -21.82
CA ARG A 148 -41.12 -3.18 -21.96
C ARG A 148 -41.45 -4.45 -21.18
N GLU A 149 -42.06 -4.35 -20.01
CA GLU A 149 -42.55 -5.50 -19.25
C GLU A 149 -43.65 -6.22 -20.03
N ALA A 150 -44.60 -5.51 -20.59
CA ALA A 150 -45.66 -6.08 -21.44
C ALA A 150 -45.11 -6.75 -22.71
N GLU A 151 -44.13 -6.12 -23.37
CA GLU A 151 -43.41 -6.67 -24.51
C GLU A 151 -42.65 -7.97 -24.12
N PHE A 152 -42.02 -8.02 -22.96
CA PHE A 152 -41.35 -9.21 -22.45
C PHE A 152 -42.34 -10.36 -22.26
N ILE A 153 -43.50 -10.11 -21.66
CA ILE A 153 -44.57 -11.08 -21.44
C ILE A 153 -45.08 -11.61 -22.78
N HIS A 154 -45.35 -10.71 -23.73
CA HIS A 154 -45.83 -11.07 -25.08
C HIS A 154 -44.79 -11.95 -25.83
N ARG A 155 -43.51 -11.58 -25.77
CA ARG A 155 -42.45 -12.40 -26.38
C ARG A 155 -42.27 -13.73 -25.68
N LEU A 156 -42.41 -13.80 -24.34
CA LEU A 156 -42.35 -15.02 -23.57
C LEU A 156 -43.50 -15.96 -23.91
N SER A 157 -44.72 -15.44 -24.12
CA SER A 157 -45.90 -16.23 -24.47
C SER A 157 -45.83 -16.90 -25.87
N LYS A 158 -44.93 -16.45 -26.72
CA LYS A 158 -44.69 -17.01 -28.08
C LYS A 158 -43.51 -17.98 -28.12
N CYS A 159 -42.82 -18.18 -27.00
CA CYS A 159 -41.61 -19.01 -26.95
C CYS A 159 -41.91 -20.38 -26.39
N ASP A 160 -41.60 -21.41 -27.15
CA ASP A 160 -41.31 -22.71 -26.60
C ASP A 160 -39.93 -22.59 -25.87
N GLU A 161 -39.92 -22.77 -24.56
CA GLU A 161 -38.68 -22.73 -23.76
C GLU A 161 -37.78 -23.94 -24.02
N GLY A 162 -37.89 -24.49 -25.24
CA GLY A 162 -37.07 -25.60 -25.73
C GLY A 162 -35.58 -25.27 -25.51
N LYS A 163 -34.86 -26.29 -25.14
CA LYS A 163 -33.39 -26.29 -24.83
C LYS A 163 -32.50 -25.93 -26.03
N GLN A 164 -33.03 -25.22 -27.01
CA GLN A 164 -32.28 -24.82 -28.21
C GLN A 164 -31.22 -23.79 -27.88
N ARG A 165 -29.99 -24.11 -28.19
CA ARG A 165 -28.82 -23.22 -28.03
C ARG A 165 -28.30 -22.66 -29.36
N THR A 166 -29.12 -22.70 -30.42
CA THR A 166 -28.75 -22.13 -31.71
C THR A 166 -28.56 -20.62 -31.61
N GLN A 167 -27.81 -20.05 -32.54
CA GLN A 167 -27.57 -18.60 -32.60
C GLN A 167 -28.86 -17.81 -32.52
N GLU A 168 -29.88 -18.21 -33.29
CA GLU A 168 -31.16 -17.49 -33.32
C GLU A 168 -31.90 -17.60 -32.00
N ALA A 169 -32.03 -18.78 -31.42
CA ALA A 169 -32.72 -19.01 -30.15
C ALA A 169 -32.03 -18.24 -29.00
N TYR A 170 -30.71 -18.25 -28.97
CA TYR A 170 -29.94 -17.52 -27.97
C TYR A 170 -30.09 -16.00 -28.12
N THR A 171 -30.04 -15.48 -29.36
CA THR A 171 -30.26 -14.07 -29.67
C THR A 171 -31.65 -13.60 -29.26
N GLN A 172 -32.71 -14.40 -29.58
CA GLN A 172 -34.09 -14.10 -29.16
C GLN A 172 -34.24 -14.09 -27.64
N ARG A 173 -33.58 -15.00 -26.93
CA ARG A 173 -33.53 -15.01 -25.46
C ARG A 173 -32.91 -13.74 -24.92
N LEU A 174 -31.75 -13.30 -25.43
CA LEU A 174 -31.10 -12.04 -25.01
C LEU A 174 -31.99 -10.83 -25.29
N LYS A 175 -32.65 -10.78 -26.47
CA LYS A 175 -33.59 -9.70 -26.82
C LYS A 175 -34.81 -9.66 -25.89
N ARG A 176 -35.33 -10.82 -25.47
CA ARG A 176 -36.39 -10.87 -24.44
C ARG A 176 -35.89 -10.33 -23.09
N LEU A 177 -34.77 -10.82 -22.61
CA LEU A 177 -34.19 -10.35 -21.35
C LEU A 177 -33.91 -8.84 -21.38
N ALA A 178 -33.48 -8.31 -22.51
CA ALA A 178 -33.22 -6.89 -22.70
C ALA A 178 -34.49 -6.01 -22.59
N CYS A 179 -35.69 -6.57 -22.76
CA CYS A 179 -36.94 -5.82 -22.52
C CYS A 179 -37.03 -5.37 -21.06
N VAL A 180 -36.63 -6.22 -20.09
CA VAL A 180 -36.73 -5.93 -18.65
C VAL A 180 -35.38 -5.55 -18.05
N MET A 181 -34.30 -6.09 -18.58
CA MET A 181 -32.91 -5.83 -18.14
C MET A 181 -32.03 -5.49 -19.35
N PRO A 182 -32.11 -4.26 -19.88
CA PRO A 182 -31.38 -3.87 -21.09
C PRO A 182 -29.87 -3.77 -20.89
N VAL A 183 -29.38 -3.75 -19.63
CA VAL A 183 -27.98 -3.65 -19.27
C VAL A 183 -27.56 -4.94 -18.57
N PHE A 184 -26.56 -5.61 -19.14
CA PHE A 184 -25.92 -6.79 -18.56
C PHE A 184 -24.54 -6.39 -18.04
N ILE A 185 -24.18 -6.79 -16.83
CA ILE A 185 -22.88 -6.51 -16.23
C ILE A 185 -22.10 -7.80 -16.16
N SER A 186 -20.87 -7.77 -16.66
CA SER A 186 -19.95 -8.91 -16.64
C SER A 186 -18.50 -8.41 -16.53
N THR A 187 -17.59 -9.30 -16.15
CA THR A 187 -16.16 -9.08 -16.25
C THR A 187 -15.65 -9.52 -17.63
N PHE A 188 -14.49 -9.00 -18.06
CA PHE A 188 -13.84 -9.42 -19.31
C PHE A 188 -13.53 -10.92 -19.36
N HIS A 189 -13.21 -11.54 -18.23
CA HIS A 189 -12.97 -12.98 -18.15
C HIS A 189 -14.26 -13.81 -18.36
N SER A 190 -15.40 -13.28 -17.96
CA SER A 190 -16.68 -14.02 -17.99
C SER A 190 -17.48 -13.74 -19.25
N LEU A 191 -17.43 -12.54 -19.80
CA LEU A 191 -18.27 -12.14 -20.93
C LEU A 191 -18.12 -13.04 -22.15
N PRO A 192 -16.91 -13.37 -22.64
CA PRO A 192 -16.73 -14.25 -23.79
C PRO A 192 -17.33 -15.65 -23.57
N LYS A 193 -17.29 -16.16 -22.33
CA LYS A 193 -17.83 -17.46 -21.97
C LYS A 193 -19.37 -17.49 -22.00
N TYR A 194 -20.02 -16.40 -21.64
CA TYR A 194 -21.47 -16.31 -21.61
C TYR A 194 -22.07 -15.94 -22.98
N MET A 195 -21.32 -15.26 -23.84
CA MET A 195 -21.78 -14.83 -25.17
C MET A 195 -21.41 -15.87 -26.24
N THR A 196 -21.85 -17.12 -26.02
CA THR A 196 -21.62 -18.24 -26.95
C THR A 196 -22.92 -18.97 -27.25
N TYR A 197 -22.95 -19.64 -28.40
CA TYR A 197 -24.06 -20.50 -28.83
C TYR A 197 -23.52 -21.86 -29.30
N ALA A 198 -24.43 -22.79 -29.65
CA ALA A 198 -24.09 -24.10 -30.18
C ALA A 198 -24.79 -24.32 -31.50
N GLU A 199 -24.07 -24.78 -32.51
CA GLU A 199 -24.61 -25.09 -33.82
C GLU A 199 -23.84 -26.23 -34.48
N ASN A 200 -24.55 -27.11 -35.18
CA ASN A 200 -23.97 -28.24 -35.94
C ASN A 200 -23.00 -29.13 -35.10
N GLY A 201 -23.36 -29.39 -33.84
CA GLY A 201 -22.51 -30.18 -32.94
C GLY A 201 -21.28 -29.45 -32.35
N LYS A 202 -21.02 -28.20 -32.74
CA LYS A 202 -20.01 -27.36 -32.15
C LYS A 202 -20.60 -26.53 -30.99
N TRP A 203 -19.88 -26.47 -29.91
CA TRP A 203 -20.23 -25.76 -28.71
C TRP A 203 -19.31 -24.50 -28.55
N ASP A 204 -19.75 -23.56 -27.73
CA ASP A 204 -18.96 -22.37 -27.36
C ASP A 204 -18.56 -21.51 -28.58
N ILE A 205 -19.39 -21.44 -29.59
CA ILE A 205 -19.19 -20.58 -30.75
C ILE A 205 -19.46 -19.12 -30.32
N PRO A 206 -18.49 -18.19 -30.45
CA PRO A 206 -18.68 -16.81 -30.02
C PRO A 206 -19.81 -16.11 -30.79
N LEU A 207 -20.68 -15.42 -30.08
CA LEU A 207 -21.75 -14.61 -30.66
C LEU A 207 -21.20 -13.26 -31.12
N TYR A 208 -20.43 -13.25 -32.20
CA TYR A 208 -19.86 -12.05 -32.77
C TYR A 208 -20.94 -11.00 -33.08
N ASN A 209 -20.67 -9.73 -32.75
CA ASN A 209 -21.62 -8.62 -32.91
C ASN A 209 -22.98 -8.81 -32.22
N GLY A 210 -23.03 -9.69 -31.19
CA GLY A 210 -24.25 -9.95 -30.44
C GLY A 210 -24.60 -8.86 -29.41
N ILE A 211 -23.66 -7.98 -29.10
CA ILE A 211 -23.82 -6.86 -28.19
C ILE A 211 -23.90 -5.57 -29.03
N ASP A 212 -24.99 -4.81 -28.91
CA ASP A 212 -25.13 -3.56 -29.65
C ASP A 212 -24.17 -2.48 -29.17
N LEU A 213 -23.98 -2.34 -27.85
CA LEU A 213 -23.11 -1.38 -27.21
C LEU A 213 -22.40 -2.00 -26.01
N LEU A 214 -21.09 -2.05 -26.04
CA LEU A 214 -20.22 -2.43 -24.94
C LEU A 214 -19.77 -1.14 -24.22
N ILE A 215 -20.12 -1.02 -22.94
CA ILE A 215 -19.64 0.08 -22.10
C ILE A 215 -18.60 -0.50 -21.16
N VAL A 216 -17.37 -0.01 -21.24
CA VAL A 216 -16.26 -0.47 -20.41
C VAL A 216 -15.95 0.60 -19.38
N ASP A 217 -16.19 0.28 -18.10
CA ASP A 217 -15.80 1.15 -17.00
C ASP A 217 -14.39 0.77 -16.51
N GLU A 218 -13.66 1.73 -15.96
CA GLU A 218 -12.27 1.59 -15.50
C GLU A 218 -11.34 1.02 -16.59
N SER A 219 -11.54 1.46 -17.83
CA SER A 219 -10.81 0.95 -19.00
C SER A 219 -9.30 1.21 -18.98
N GLY A 220 -8.82 2.12 -18.11
CA GLY A 220 -7.41 2.35 -17.84
C GLY A 220 -6.71 1.15 -17.19
N GLN A 221 -7.45 0.27 -16.53
CA GLN A 221 -6.94 -0.89 -15.79
C GLN A 221 -7.01 -2.22 -16.57
N VAL A 222 -7.47 -2.20 -17.79
CA VAL A 222 -7.66 -3.41 -18.59
C VAL A 222 -6.55 -3.50 -19.62
N SER A 223 -5.79 -4.60 -19.56
CA SER A 223 -4.76 -4.90 -20.55
C SER A 223 -5.38 -5.28 -21.91
N PRO A 224 -4.69 -5.00 -23.02
CA PRO A 224 -5.25 -5.21 -24.37
C PRO A 224 -5.65 -6.66 -24.65
N GLU A 225 -4.84 -7.62 -24.29
CA GLU A 225 -5.05 -9.05 -24.57
C GLU A 225 -6.29 -9.60 -23.88
N LEU A 226 -6.62 -9.09 -22.68
CA LEU A 226 -7.78 -9.50 -21.92
C LEU A 226 -9.10 -8.99 -22.55
N ALA A 227 -9.03 -7.85 -23.21
CA ALA A 227 -10.21 -7.17 -23.74
C ALA A 227 -10.61 -7.65 -25.13
N VAL A 228 -9.67 -8.03 -26.01
CA VAL A 228 -9.92 -8.41 -27.41
C VAL A 228 -11.08 -9.38 -27.59
N PRO A 229 -11.20 -10.49 -26.85
CA PRO A 229 -12.33 -11.41 -27.00
C PRO A 229 -13.69 -10.75 -26.76
N SER A 230 -13.78 -9.83 -25.79
CA SER A 230 -15.04 -9.13 -25.47
C SER A 230 -15.41 -8.07 -26.51
N PHE A 231 -14.42 -7.38 -27.09
CA PHE A 231 -14.66 -6.39 -28.14
C PHE A 231 -15.18 -7.05 -29.43
N SER A 232 -14.74 -8.27 -29.74
CA SER A 232 -15.22 -9.00 -30.91
C SER A 232 -16.73 -9.35 -30.83
N LEU A 233 -17.29 -9.34 -29.63
CA LEU A 233 -18.71 -9.62 -29.40
C LEU A 233 -19.61 -8.39 -29.58
N ALA A 234 -19.02 -7.19 -29.68
CA ALA A 234 -19.75 -5.94 -29.72
C ALA A 234 -19.66 -5.23 -31.08
N LYS A 235 -20.73 -4.53 -31.46
CA LYS A 235 -20.80 -3.68 -32.65
C LYS A 235 -20.12 -2.32 -32.44
N GLN A 236 -20.30 -1.77 -31.25
CA GLN A 236 -19.77 -0.49 -30.82
C GLN A 236 -19.33 -0.54 -29.37
N ALA A 237 -18.38 0.31 -29.00
CA ALA A 237 -17.92 0.39 -27.62
C ALA A 237 -17.76 1.85 -27.16
N ILE A 238 -18.08 2.08 -25.90
CA ILE A 238 -17.74 3.30 -25.16
C ILE A 238 -16.80 2.91 -24.06
N LEU A 239 -15.64 3.52 -24.02
CA LEU A 239 -14.64 3.31 -22.98
C LEU A 239 -14.65 4.49 -22.01
N VAL A 240 -14.81 4.19 -20.75
CA VAL A 240 -14.76 5.13 -19.64
C VAL A 240 -13.58 4.74 -18.76
N GLY A 241 -12.71 5.68 -18.46
CA GLY A 241 -11.53 5.40 -17.66
C GLY A 241 -10.55 6.55 -17.67
N ASP A 242 -9.49 6.39 -16.93
CA ASP A 242 -8.47 7.40 -16.76
C ASP A 242 -7.08 6.78 -16.81
N ILE A 243 -6.24 7.24 -17.72
CA ILE A 243 -4.86 6.78 -17.87
C ILE A 243 -3.92 7.33 -16.78
N GLN A 244 -4.38 8.33 -16.04
CA GLN A 244 -3.67 8.95 -14.91
C GLN A 244 -4.00 8.26 -13.57
N GLN A 245 -4.89 7.27 -13.59
CA GLN A 245 -5.16 6.40 -12.46
C GLN A 245 -4.34 5.11 -12.56
N ILE A 246 -4.61 4.14 -11.69
CA ILE A 246 -3.83 2.90 -11.64
C ILE A 246 -3.90 2.17 -12.98
N GLU A 247 -2.73 1.74 -13.43
CA GLU A 247 -2.53 0.97 -14.65
C GLU A 247 -2.92 -0.51 -14.45
N PRO A 248 -3.08 -1.29 -15.53
CA PRO A 248 -3.31 -2.73 -15.44
C PRO A 248 -2.20 -3.44 -14.64
N VAL A 249 -2.55 -4.55 -14.00
CA VAL A 249 -1.54 -5.48 -13.48
C VAL A 249 -1.15 -6.39 -14.64
N TRP A 250 -0.03 -6.07 -15.29
CA TRP A 250 0.46 -6.86 -16.41
C TRP A 250 1.07 -8.18 -15.92
N SER A 251 0.69 -9.26 -16.58
CA SER A 251 1.19 -10.61 -16.29
C SER A 251 2.41 -11.00 -17.13
N ILE A 252 2.77 -10.16 -18.10
CA ILE A 252 3.87 -10.40 -19.05
C ILE A 252 4.91 -9.31 -18.85
N SER A 253 6.21 -9.70 -18.77
CA SER A 253 7.30 -8.73 -18.69
C SER A 253 7.58 -8.07 -20.05
N ASP A 254 8.30 -6.95 -20.04
CA ASP A 254 8.68 -6.24 -21.25
C ASP A 254 9.54 -7.10 -22.19
N GLU A 255 10.42 -7.94 -21.61
CA GLU A 255 11.26 -8.85 -22.37
C GLU A 255 10.43 -9.88 -23.14
N TYR A 256 9.43 -10.51 -22.47
CA TYR A 256 8.54 -11.46 -23.14
C TYR A 256 7.66 -10.79 -24.19
N SER A 257 7.14 -9.59 -23.90
CA SER A 257 6.38 -8.82 -24.88
C SER A 257 7.21 -8.51 -26.12
N PHE A 258 8.47 -8.09 -25.93
CA PHE A 258 9.39 -7.84 -27.03
C PHE A 258 9.72 -9.10 -27.82
N ILE A 259 10.04 -10.23 -27.15
CA ILE A 259 10.36 -11.51 -27.80
C ILE A 259 9.18 -11.95 -28.68
N ASN A 260 7.96 -11.86 -28.19
CA ASN A 260 6.76 -12.21 -28.95
C ASN A 260 6.63 -11.36 -30.22
N LEU A 261 6.79 -10.04 -30.10
CA LEU A 261 6.74 -9.12 -31.25
C LEU A 261 7.85 -9.37 -32.27
N LYS A 262 9.06 -9.71 -31.78
CA LYS A 262 10.19 -10.06 -32.62
C LYS A 262 9.96 -11.37 -33.38
N ASN A 263 9.46 -12.39 -32.70
CA ASN A 263 9.15 -13.69 -33.30
C ASN A 263 8.06 -13.59 -34.39
N LEU A 264 7.13 -12.66 -34.23
CA LEU A 264 6.10 -12.36 -35.21
C LEU A 264 6.60 -11.44 -36.35
N GLY A 265 7.87 -11.03 -36.34
CA GLY A 265 8.43 -10.12 -37.35
C GLY A 265 7.88 -8.69 -37.28
N ILE A 266 7.22 -8.33 -36.19
CA ILE A 266 6.60 -7.00 -36.04
C ILE A 266 7.67 -5.95 -35.73
N VAL A 267 8.65 -6.29 -34.89
CA VAL A 267 9.76 -5.40 -34.49
C VAL A 267 11.10 -6.13 -34.61
N SER A 268 12.17 -5.39 -34.85
CA SER A 268 13.53 -5.94 -34.95
C SER A 268 14.32 -5.83 -33.63
N ASN A 269 14.17 -4.70 -32.92
CA ASN A 269 14.81 -4.43 -31.64
C ASN A 269 13.92 -3.49 -30.78
N GLN A 270 14.21 -3.42 -29.47
CA GLN A 270 13.46 -2.57 -28.51
C GLN A 270 13.70 -1.07 -28.74
N SER A 271 14.84 -0.68 -29.31
CA SER A 271 15.14 0.72 -29.60
C SER A 271 14.53 1.21 -30.92
N SER A 272 13.85 0.35 -31.68
CA SER A 272 13.19 0.73 -32.94
C SER A 272 12.06 1.73 -32.71
N GLU A 273 11.90 2.65 -33.68
CA GLU A 273 10.76 3.60 -33.68
C GLU A 273 9.41 2.87 -33.62
N LYS A 274 9.33 1.72 -34.26
CA LYS A 274 8.11 0.90 -34.28
C LYS A 274 7.80 0.32 -32.88
N TYR A 275 8.79 -0.13 -32.13
CA TYR A 275 8.58 -0.60 -30.75
C TYR A 275 8.11 0.56 -29.86
N ARG A 276 8.78 1.71 -29.90
CA ARG A 276 8.38 2.92 -29.15
C ARG A 276 6.99 3.40 -29.54
N PHE A 277 6.63 3.30 -30.83
CA PHE A 277 5.28 3.62 -31.27
C PHE A 277 4.24 2.71 -30.61
N LEU A 278 4.49 1.39 -30.59
CA LEU A 278 3.58 0.41 -29.98
C LEU A 278 3.43 0.66 -28.45
N GLU A 279 4.55 0.89 -27.78
CA GLU A 279 4.60 1.20 -26.35
C GLU A 279 3.81 2.48 -26.01
N ASN A 280 4.15 3.60 -26.64
CA ASN A 280 3.54 4.90 -26.37
C ASN A 280 2.04 4.95 -26.69
N ASN A 281 1.56 4.10 -27.58
CA ASN A 281 0.16 4.02 -27.92
C ASN A 281 -0.60 2.88 -27.21
N GLY A 282 0.04 2.19 -26.28
CA GLY A 282 -0.60 1.19 -25.41
C GLY A 282 -0.89 -0.16 -26.07
N PHE A 283 -0.15 -0.53 -27.13
CA PHE A 283 -0.31 -1.82 -27.82
C PHE A 283 0.41 -2.99 -27.13
N LEU A 284 1.35 -2.71 -26.21
CA LEU A 284 2.10 -3.76 -25.56
C LEU A 284 1.29 -4.40 -24.41
N SER A 285 1.36 -5.73 -24.33
CA SER A 285 0.74 -6.46 -23.21
C SER A 285 1.46 -6.24 -21.88
N SER A 286 2.66 -5.68 -21.88
CA SER A 286 3.47 -5.39 -20.69
C SER A 286 3.32 -3.97 -20.15
N SER A 287 2.73 -3.04 -20.92
CA SER A 287 2.62 -1.61 -20.55
C SER A 287 1.37 -0.92 -21.10
N GLY A 288 0.57 -1.65 -21.88
CA GLY A 288 -0.61 -1.11 -22.55
C GLY A 288 -1.88 -1.15 -21.69
N SER A 289 -2.86 -0.34 -22.11
CA SER A 289 -4.24 -0.43 -21.63
C SER A 289 -5.21 -0.11 -22.77
N ILE A 290 -6.43 -0.66 -22.68
CA ILE A 290 -7.43 -0.40 -23.73
C ILE A 290 -7.85 1.08 -23.77
N MET A 291 -7.70 1.83 -22.68
CA MET A 291 -7.96 3.27 -22.70
C MET A 291 -6.90 4.03 -23.52
N LYS A 292 -5.61 3.64 -23.43
CA LYS A 292 -4.55 4.20 -24.29
C LYS A 292 -4.84 3.90 -25.76
N LEU A 293 -5.24 2.66 -26.09
CA LEU A 293 -5.65 2.26 -27.44
C LEU A 293 -6.87 3.02 -27.94
N ALA A 294 -7.89 3.18 -27.10
CA ALA A 294 -9.10 3.91 -27.45
C ALA A 294 -8.81 5.38 -27.76
N ARG A 295 -7.97 6.04 -26.99
CA ARG A 295 -7.54 7.42 -27.28
C ARG A 295 -6.88 7.52 -28.66
N LYS A 296 -6.06 6.54 -29.05
CA LYS A 296 -5.43 6.51 -30.37
C LYS A 296 -6.46 6.35 -31.49
N SER A 297 -7.43 5.45 -31.30
CA SER A 297 -8.45 5.09 -32.31
C SER A 297 -9.65 6.03 -32.35
N CYS A 298 -9.83 6.87 -31.32
CA CYS A 298 -10.98 7.75 -31.22
C CYS A 298 -10.96 8.84 -32.32
N ASN A 299 -12.07 8.93 -33.06
CA ASN A 299 -12.25 9.97 -34.07
C ASN A 299 -12.92 11.23 -33.53
N PHE A 300 -13.45 11.16 -32.31
CA PHE A 300 -14.10 12.28 -31.63
C PHE A 300 -13.07 13.14 -30.91
N THR A 301 -13.11 14.45 -31.14
CA THR A 301 -12.16 15.39 -30.54
C THR A 301 -12.92 16.52 -29.86
N VAL A 302 -12.56 16.81 -28.60
CA VAL A 302 -13.09 17.93 -27.83
C VAL A 302 -11.94 18.82 -27.41
N LYS A 303 -11.99 20.11 -27.76
CA LYS A 303 -10.94 21.11 -27.43
C LYS A 303 -9.52 20.65 -27.78
N GLY A 304 -9.36 19.98 -28.94
CA GLY A 304 -8.07 19.52 -29.44
C GLY A 304 -7.61 18.16 -28.89
N GLU A 305 -8.29 17.57 -27.90
CA GLU A 305 -7.96 16.24 -27.37
C GLU A 305 -8.94 15.18 -27.88
N LYS A 306 -8.44 13.97 -28.06
CA LYS A 306 -9.23 12.81 -28.48
C LYS A 306 -10.08 12.29 -27.32
N GLY A 307 -11.37 12.12 -27.57
CA GLY A 307 -12.37 11.71 -26.58
C GLY A 307 -12.97 12.88 -25.82
N ALA A 308 -13.83 12.59 -24.87
CA ALA A 308 -14.43 13.55 -23.95
C ALA A 308 -13.76 13.48 -22.58
N PHE A 309 -13.57 14.62 -21.94
CA PHE A 309 -13.04 14.72 -20.59
C PHE A 309 -14.14 15.24 -19.65
N LEU A 310 -14.38 14.49 -18.54
CA LEU A 310 -15.34 14.91 -17.52
C LEU A 310 -14.64 15.90 -16.58
N THR A 311 -14.96 17.16 -16.68
CA THR A 311 -14.26 18.25 -15.98
C THR A 311 -14.73 18.44 -14.54
N GLU A 312 -16.03 18.26 -14.25
CA GLU A 312 -16.58 18.54 -12.94
C GLU A 312 -16.18 17.50 -11.90
N HIS A 313 -15.59 17.96 -10.79
CA HIS A 313 -15.26 17.12 -9.65
C HIS A 313 -16.13 17.48 -8.45
N ARG A 314 -16.91 16.48 -7.97
CA ARG A 314 -17.89 16.66 -6.88
C ARG A 314 -17.66 15.70 -5.70
N ARG A 315 -16.58 14.91 -5.71
CA ARG A 315 -16.30 13.87 -4.69
C ARG A 315 -15.54 14.42 -3.49
N CYS A 316 -14.35 14.98 -3.74
CA CYS A 316 -13.46 15.50 -2.71
C CYS A 316 -13.73 16.98 -2.47
N VAL A 317 -13.46 17.47 -1.27
CA VAL A 317 -13.37 18.93 -1.03
C VAL A 317 -12.26 19.51 -1.90
N ASP A 318 -12.39 20.81 -2.22
CA ASP A 318 -11.57 21.45 -3.24
C ASP A 318 -10.08 21.44 -2.86
N SER A 319 -9.75 21.60 -1.57
CA SER A 319 -8.38 21.53 -1.06
C SER A 319 -7.72 20.16 -1.23
N ILE A 320 -8.47 19.06 -1.19
CA ILE A 320 -7.94 17.71 -1.42
C ILE A 320 -7.69 17.49 -2.90
N ILE A 321 -8.67 17.84 -3.76
CA ILE A 321 -8.52 17.59 -5.19
C ILE A 321 -7.51 18.52 -5.86
N ALA A 322 -7.10 19.61 -5.20
CA ALA A 322 -6.12 20.55 -5.71
C ALA A 322 -4.82 19.85 -6.12
N TYR A 323 -4.28 18.93 -5.29
CA TYR A 323 -3.10 18.15 -5.67
C TYR A 323 -3.28 17.43 -7.02
N CYS A 324 -4.37 16.69 -7.18
CA CYS A 324 -4.64 15.97 -8.42
C CYS A 324 -4.86 16.95 -9.59
N ASN A 325 -5.57 18.06 -9.35
CA ASN A 325 -5.86 19.03 -10.40
C ASN A 325 -4.60 19.72 -10.91
N ASP A 326 -3.71 20.14 -10.00
CA ASP A 326 -2.52 20.92 -10.34
C ASP A 326 -1.45 20.03 -11.00
N TYR A 327 -1.14 18.89 -10.41
CA TYR A 327 0.00 18.07 -10.82
C TYR A 327 -0.35 16.95 -11.81
N VAL A 328 -1.60 16.47 -11.82
CA VAL A 328 -2.02 15.35 -12.69
C VAL A 328 -2.87 15.83 -13.85
N TYR A 329 -3.86 16.66 -13.58
CA TYR A 329 -4.84 17.12 -14.60
C TYR A 329 -4.56 18.54 -15.13
N HIS A 330 -3.51 19.20 -14.64
CA HIS A 330 -3.03 20.49 -15.14
C HIS A 330 -4.12 21.57 -15.18
N GLY A 331 -4.88 21.70 -14.08
CA GLY A 331 -5.93 22.72 -13.94
C GLY A 331 -7.23 22.43 -14.70
N ARG A 332 -7.39 21.23 -15.29
CA ARG A 332 -8.57 20.91 -16.12
C ARG A 332 -9.82 20.50 -15.32
N LEU A 333 -9.65 20.11 -14.07
CA LEU A 333 -10.80 19.80 -13.22
C LEU A 333 -11.46 21.09 -12.73
N LEU A 334 -12.78 21.06 -12.64
CA LEU A 334 -13.60 22.11 -12.05
C LEU A 334 -14.14 21.61 -10.71
N PRO A 335 -13.48 21.93 -9.58
CA PRO A 335 -13.97 21.58 -8.25
C PRO A 335 -15.35 22.20 -8.02
N LYS A 336 -16.28 21.42 -7.48
CA LYS A 336 -17.68 21.81 -7.29
C LYS A 336 -18.23 21.40 -5.92
N LYS A 337 -17.36 20.94 -5.01
CA LYS A 337 -17.79 20.51 -3.70
C LYS A 337 -17.62 21.59 -2.62
N GLY A 338 -16.72 22.55 -2.84
CA GLY A 338 -16.30 23.50 -1.81
C GLY A 338 -15.37 22.88 -0.77
N ASN A 339 -15.02 23.65 0.26
CA ASN A 339 -14.08 23.22 1.33
C ASN A 339 -14.78 22.92 2.67
N GLU A 340 -16.10 22.81 2.69
CA GLU A 340 -16.80 22.51 3.93
C GLU A 340 -16.63 21.04 4.33
N VAL A 341 -16.09 20.82 5.54
CA VAL A 341 -15.90 19.49 6.14
C VAL A 341 -16.80 19.31 7.34
N LYS A 342 -17.28 18.09 7.56
CA LYS A 342 -18.18 17.79 8.69
C LYS A 342 -17.44 17.74 10.03
N TYR A 343 -16.22 17.22 10.06
CA TYR A 343 -15.41 17.09 11.27
C TYR A 343 -14.35 18.18 11.30
N LYS A 344 -14.62 19.28 11.98
CA LYS A 344 -13.79 20.50 11.97
C LYS A 344 -12.51 20.41 12.80
N SER A 345 -12.38 19.37 13.63
CA SER A 345 -11.18 19.16 14.46
C SER A 345 -10.00 18.59 13.67
N LEU A 346 -10.20 18.18 12.41
CA LEU A 346 -9.15 17.71 11.52
C LEU A 346 -9.01 18.63 10.31
N PRO A 347 -7.78 18.88 9.83
CA PRO A 347 -7.57 19.56 8.57
C PRO A 347 -8.09 18.68 7.42
N SER A 348 -8.49 19.31 6.30
CA SER A 348 -8.93 18.55 5.11
C SER A 348 -7.80 17.72 4.49
N LYS A 349 -6.58 18.22 4.56
CA LYS A 349 -5.33 17.51 4.24
C LYS A 349 -4.40 17.63 5.44
N GLY A 350 -3.77 16.55 5.86
CA GLY A 350 -2.93 16.59 7.03
C GLY A 350 -1.91 15.45 7.06
N TYR A 351 -0.99 15.52 8.00
CA TYR A 351 0.02 14.50 8.19
C TYR A 351 0.34 14.29 9.67
N VAL A 352 0.73 13.07 9.97
CA VAL A 352 1.28 12.65 11.26
C VAL A 352 2.72 12.19 11.04
N HIS A 353 3.68 12.92 11.59
CA HIS A 353 5.08 12.53 11.51
C HIS A 353 5.39 11.36 12.44
N ILE A 354 5.94 10.28 11.86
CA ILE A 354 6.34 9.07 12.59
C ILE A 354 7.79 8.80 12.23
N ASN A 355 8.69 9.08 13.15
CA ASN A 355 10.12 8.83 12.96
C ASN A 355 10.40 7.32 13.17
N SER A 356 10.23 6.56 12.11
CA SER A 356 10.36 5.09 12.13
C SER A 356 10.94 4.59 10.81
N TYR A 357 11.38 3.33 10.82
CA TYR A 357 11.99 2.67 9.68
C TYR A 357 11.10 1.56 9.14
N SER A 358 11.11 1.39 7.83
CA SER A 358 10.43 0.29 7.17
C SER A 358 11.24 -1.02 7.33
N SER A 359 10.56 -2.14 7.38
CA SER A 359 11.18 -3.46 7.41
C SER A 359 10.66 -4.35 6.27
N PRO A 360 11.46 -5.31 5.78
CA PRO A 360 10.99 -6.26 4.79
C PRO A 360 9.99 -7.24 5.41
N GLY A 361 8.84 -7.40 4.77
CA GLY A 361 7.88 -8.46 5.11
C GLY A 361 8.27 -9.81 4.51
N LYS A 362 7.62 -10.88 4.95
CA LYS A 362 7.91 -12.28 4.56
C LYS A 362 7.89 -12.56 3.04
N THR A 363 7.23 -11.71 2.26
CA THR A 363 7.03 -11.87 0.80
C THR A 363 7.79 -10.83 -0.05
N GLY A 364 8.77 -10.13 0.53
CA GLY A 364 9.47 -9.03 -0.13
C GLY A 364 8.68 -7.72 -0.17
N SER A 365 7.44 -7.71 0.29
CA SER A 365 6.65 -6.48 0.51
C SER A 365 7.13 -5.81 1.80
N ARG A 366 7.08 -4.48 1.85
CA ARG A 366 7.55 -3.72 3.03
C ARG A 366 6.41 -3.46 4.01
N LEU A 367 6.78 -3.26 5.28
CA LEU A 367 5.87 -2.85 6.34
C LEU A 367 6.56 -1.87 7.30
N ASN A 368 5.76 -1.06 7.98
CA ASN A 368 6.19 -0.16 9.04
C ASN A 368 5.23 -0.34 10.23
N ARG A 369 5.70 -1.03 11.24
CA ARG A 369 4.89 -1.38 12.41
C ARG A 369 4.47 -0.14 13.19
N ALA A 370 5.35 0.86 13.34
CA ALA A 370 5.05 2.09 14.06
C ALA A 370 3.93 2.90 13.38
N GLU A 371 3.92 2.96 12.04
CA GLU A 371 2.81 3.57 11.31
C GLU A 371 1.49 2.81 11.51
N ALA A 372 1.53 1.47 11.47
CA ALA A 372 0.35 0.64 11.70
C ALA A 372 -0.22 0.84 13.11
N GLU A 373 0.64 0.86 14.13
CA GLU A 373 0.27 1.12 15.52
C GLU A 373 -0.31 2.52 15.70
N ALA A 374 0.35 3.55 15.14
CA ALA A 374 -0.12 4.92 15.18
C ALA A 374 -1.53 5.09 14.57
N ILE A 375 -1.78 4.46 13.44
CA ILE A 375 -3.10 4.47 12.78
C ILE A 375 -4.16 3.86 13.70
N VAL A 376 -3.86 2.74 14.36
CA VAL A 376 -4.82 2.07 15.25
C VAL A 376 -5.08 2.90 16.51
N CYS A 377 -4.03 3.47 17.11
CA CYS A 377 -4.17 4.39 18.25
C CYS A 377 -5.01 5.61 17.89
N TRP A 378 -4.79 6.19 16.72
CA TRP A 378 -5.60 7.30 16.22
C TRP A 378 -7.08 6.91 16.03
N LEU A 379 -7.33 5.72 15.49
CA LEU A 379 -8.69 5.21 15.31
C LEU A 379 -9.41 5.04 16.65
N GLU A 380 -8.72 4.51 17.66
CA GLU A 380 -9.30 4.36 19.01
C GLU A 380 -9.61 5.71 19.65
N LEU A 381 -8.76 6.69 19.48
CA LEU A 381 -8.93 8.03 20.01
C LEU A 381 -10.11 8.77 19.36
N GLU A 382 -10.23 8.71 18.03
CA GLU A 382 -11.15 9.53 17.26
C GLU A 382 -12.50 8.86 16.98
N LYS A 383 -12.62 7.54 17.19
CA LYS A 383 -13.79 6.75 16.81
C LYS A 383 -15.12 7.37 17.28
N ASP A 384 -15.25 7.60 18.58
CA ASP A 384 -16.53 8.03 19.17
C ASP A 384 -16.93 9.43 18.68
N ASN A 385 -15.96 10.33 18.54
CA ASN A 385 -16.17 11.67 18.00
C ASN A 385 -16.60 11.63 16.53
N LEU A 386 -15.99 10.76 15.73
CA LEU A 386 -16.29 10.59 14.32
C LEU A 386 -17.67 9.96 14.11
N GLU A 387 -17.99 8.89 14.84
CA GLU A 387 -19.31 8.23 14.77
C GLU A 387 -20.44 9.19 15.18
N LYS A 388 -20.22 9.99 16.23
CA LYS A 388 -21.16 11.03 16.66
C LYS A 388 -21.37 12.10 15.59
N THR A 389 -20.28 12.57 14.95
CA THR A 389 -20.34 13.65 13.95
C THR A 389 -20.98 13.21 12.64
N TYR A 390 -20.56 12.05 12.14
CA TYR A 390 -21.05 11.52 10.87
C TYR A 390 -22.37 10.75 10.98
N LYS A 391 -22.77 10.38 12.18
CA LYS A 391 -23.95 9.52 12.46
C LYS A 391 -23.89 8.20 11.69
N LYS A 392 -22.72 7.61 11.64
CA LYS A 392 -22.39 6.38 10.91
C LYS A 392 -21.35 5.57 11.68
N PRO A 393 -21.33 4.24 11.53
CA PRO A 393 -20.27 3.43 12.11
C PRO A 393 -18.90 3.74 11.46
N ILE A 394 -17.83 3.57 12.23
CA ILE A 394 -16.46 3.96 11.84
C ILE A 394 -16.03 3.37 10.50
N HIS A 395 -16.42 2.14 10.19
CA HIS A 395 -16.07 1.45 8.94
C HIS A 395 -16.71 2.08 7.69
N GLU A 396 -17.74 2.93 7.84
CA GLU A 396 -18.31 3.73 6.74
C GLU A 396 -17.68 5.13 6.64
N ILE A 397 -16.93 5.54 7.66
CA ILE A 397 -16.35 6.89 7.75
C ILE A 397 -14.89 6.87 7.33
N VAL A 398 -14.11 5.88 7.79
CA VAL A 398 -12.66 5.82 7.62
C VAL A 398 -12.27 4.63 6.75
N ALA A 399 -11.34 4.88 5.84
CA ALA A 399 -10.60 3.83 5.13
C ALA A 399 -9.10 4.01 5.33
N VAL A 400 -8.37 2.91 5.44
CA VAL A 400 -6.91 2.91 5.54
C VAL A 400 -6.30 2.40 4.23
N VAL A 401 -5.40 3.17 3.66
CA VAL A 401 -4.79 2.91 2.35
C VAL A 401 -3.28 2.86 2.50
N THR A 402 -2.65 1.91 1.84
CA THR A 402 -1.19 1.79 1.82
C THR A 402 -0.70 1.29 0.45
N PRO A 403 0.54 1.57 0.04
CA PRO A 403 1.12 0.98 -1.16
C PRO A 403 1.43 -0.52 -1.03
N PHE A 404 1.58 -1.04 0.20
CA PHE A 404 2.17 -2.36 0.45
C PHE A 404 1.21 -3.35 1.09
N LYS A 405 1.15 -4.56 0.52
CA LYS A 405 0.28 -5.63 1.03
C LYS A 405 0.71 -6.14 2.43
N ALA A 406 2.01 -6.11 2.74
CA ALA A 406 2.47 -6.48 4.08
C ALA A 406 2.01 -5.47 5.14
N GLN A 407 1.92 -4.19 4.80
CA GLN A 407 1.40 -3.16 5.68
C GLN A 407 -0.10 -3.32 5.96
N GLU A 408 -0.88 -3.70 4.94
CA GLU A 408 -2.29 -4.06 5.15
C GLU A 408 -2.44 -5.16 6.22
N ALA A 409 -1.62 -6.21 6.11
CA ALA A 409 -1.64 -7.31 7.07
C ALA A 409 -1.19 -6.85 8.47
N GLU A 410 -0.18 -6.00 8.56
CA GLU A 410 0.31 -5.45 9.82
C GLU A 410 -0.73 -4.55 10.49
N ILE A 411 -1.39 -3.66 9.76
CA ILE A 411 -2.48 -2.83 10.30
C ILE A 411 -3.60 -3.71 10.87
N ARG A 412 -4.00 -4.76 10.16
CA ARG A 412 -5.00 -5.72 10.65
C ARG A 412 -4.54 -6.46 11.91
N HIS A 413 -3.26 -6.82 11.96
CA HIS A 413 -2.65 -7.45 13.13
C HIS A 413 -2.67 -6.50 14.35
N GLN A 414 -2.30 -5.24 14.17
CA GLN A 414 -2.33 -4.24 15.24
C GLN A 414 -3.78 -3.96 15.71
N ILE A 415 -4.74 -3.93 14.81
CA ILE A 415 -6.16 -3.85 15.18
C ILE A 415 -6.56 -5.02 16.08
N GLN A 416 -6.18 -6.23 15.73
CA GLN A 416 -6.48 -7.42 16.54
C GLN A 416 -5.86 -7.34 17.94
N LYS A 417 -4.61 -6.87 18.01
CA LYS A 417 -3.84 -6.76 19.25
C LYS A 417 -4.40 -5.67 20.20
N ILE A 418 -4.74 -4.51 19.66
CA ILE A 418 -5.10 -3.31 20.45
C ILE A 418 -6.59 -3.26 20.73
N SER A 419 -7.43 -3.54 19.74
CA SER A 419 -8.87 -3.24 19.76
C SER A 419 -9.76 -4.48 19.75
N GLY A 420 -9.20 -5.66 19.47
CA GLY A 420 -9.95 -6.89 19.19
C GLY A 420 -10.61 -6.91 17.80
N ASN A 421 -10.91 -8.10 17.28
CA ASN A 421 -11.32 -8.30 15.89
C ASN A 421 -12.68 -7.74 15.49
N GLU A 422 -13.62 -7.60 16.42
CA GLU A 422 -15.01 -7.28 16.07
C GLU A 422 -15.23 -5.80 15.75
N LYS A 423 -14.46 -4.91 16.38
CA LYS A 423 -14.68 -3.46 16.35
C LYS A 423 -14.48 -2.82 14.96
N TYR A 424 -13.51 -3.33 14.18
CA TYR A 424 -13.12 -2.80 12.88
C TYR A 424 -13.20 -3.84 11.74
N LYS A 425 -13.96 -4.92 11.95
CA LYS A 425 -14.05 -6.06 11.01
C LYS A 425 -14.42 -5.67 9.58
N ASP A 426 -15.36 -4.74 9.45
CA ASP A 426 -15.87 -4.30 8.14
C ASP A 426 -15.13 -3.08 7.59
N MET A 427 -14.07 -2.61 8.28
CA MET A 427 -13.30 -1.45 7.84
C MET A 427 -12.54 -1.77 6.56
N ILE A 428 -12.57 -0.82 5.64
CA ILE A 428 -11.80 -0.89 4.41
C ILE A 428 -10.33 -0.60 4.72
N ILE A 429 -9.51 -1.66 4.73
CA ILE A 429 -8.07 -1.57 4.87
C ILE A 429 -7.48 -2.31 3.69
N GLY A 430 -6.63 -1.65 2.90
CA GLY A 430 -6.09 -2.31 1.73
C GLY A 430 -5.08 -1.49 0.95
N THR A 431 -4.57 -2.11 -0.10
CA THR A 431 -3.68 -1.41 -1.04
C THR A 431 -4.46 -0.42 -1.89
N VAL A 432 -3.76 0.58 -2.45
CA VAL A 432 -4.36 1.57 -3.35
C VAL A 432 -5.13 0.90 -4.50
N HIS A 433 -4.64 -0.25 -4.99
CA HIS A 433 -5.31 -1.06 -6.02
C HIS A 433 -6.65 -1.64 -5.53
N SER A 434 -6.70 -2.13 -4.31
CA SER A 434 -7.91 -2.78 -3.76
C SER A 434 -9.03 -1.78 -3.40
N LEU A 435 -8.67 -0.51 -3.23
CA LEU A 435 -9.62 0.57 -2.90
C LEU A 435 -10.16 1.32 -4.11
N GLN A 436 -9.79 0.93 -5.31
CA GLN A 436 -10.28 1.58 -6.50
C GLN A 436 -11.81 1.46 -6.62
N GLY A 437 -12.47 2.55 -6.98
CA GLY A 437 -13.94 2.65 -6.95
C GLY A 437 -14.58 2.90 -5.58
N ALA A 438 -13.88 2.65 -4.46
CA ALA A 438 -14.36 3.02 -3.13
C ALA A 438 -14.11 4.50 -2.83
N GLN A 439 -14.86 5.06 -1.89
CA GLN A 439 -14.66 6.42 -1.37
C GLN A 439 -15.14 6.47 0.08
N CYS A 440 -14.42 7.23 0.90
CA CYS A 440 -14.76 7.40 2.30
C CYS A 440 -14.65 8.88 2.70
N PRO A 441 -15.40 9.31 3.73
CA PRO A 441 -15.23 10.66 4.30
C PRO A 441 -13.79 10.94 4.68
N ILE A 442 -13.09 10.00 5.31
CA ILE A 442 -11.72 10.12 5.78
C ILE A 442 -10.88 8.98 5.20
N VAL A 443 -9.71 9.32 4.68
CA VAL A 443 -8.72 8.34 4.22
C VAL A 443 -7.43 8.56 5.00
N LEU A 444 -6.97 7.51 5.68
CA LEU A 444 -5.65 7.44 6.30
C LEU A 444 -4.69 6.75 5.34
N PHE A 445 -3.60 7.40 5.01
CA PHE A 445 -2.61 6.89 4.07
C PHE A 445 -1.31 6.57 4.79
N SER A 446 -0.95 5.27 4.87
CA SER A 446 0.32 4.80 5.43
C SER A 446 1.36 4.70 4.34
N THR A 447 2.43 5.47 4.44
CA THR A 447 3.48 5.57 3.42
C THR A 447 4.46 4.40 3.45
N VAL A 448 4.74 3.88 4.65
CA VAL A 448 5.66 2.78 4.95
C VAL A 448 7.13 3.13 4.74
N ASN A 449 7.45 3.85 3.68
CA ASN A 449 8.83 4.16 3.31
C ASN A 449 9.56 4.97 4.39
N SER A 450 10.87 4.77 4.46
CA SER A 450 11.81 5.44 5.37
C SER A 450 12.93 6.13 4.57
N PRO A 451 13.68 7.08 5.17
CA PRO A 451 14.74 7.81 4.48
C PRO A 451 15.85 6.95 3.89
N GLU A 452 16.02 5.72 4.39
CA GLU A 452 17.04 4.78 3.89
C GLU A 452 16.58 4.03 2.63
N ASP A 453 15.32 4.18 2.21
CA ASP A 453 14.81 3.53 1.02
C ASP A 453 15.30 4.23 -0.24
N HIS A 454 16.02 3.51 -1.09
CA HIS A 454 16.59 4.05 -2.34
C HIS A 454 15.54 4.48 -3.38
N SER A 455 14.30 4.03 -3.23
CA SER A 455 13.19 4.40 -4.11
C SER A 455 11.85 4.38 -3.36
N LEU A 456 11.04 5.37 -3.63
CA LEU A 456 9.71 5.47 -3.06
C LEU A 456 8.70 4.78 -3.99
N PHE A 457 8.08 3.71 -3.51
CA PHE A 457 7.11 2.95 -4.32
C PHE A 457 5.89 3.81 -4.74
N MET A 458 5.57 4.85 -3.97
CA MET A 458 4.47 5.79 -4.25
C MET A 458 4.65 6.58 -5.55
N GLU A 459 5.90 6.77 -6.00
CA GLU A 459 6.24 7.51 -7.22
C GLU A 459 7.03 6.67 -8.22
N ARG A 460 6.82 5.35 -8.20
CA ARG A 460 7.50 4.43 -9.09
C ARG A 460 7.41 4.92 -10.54
N ASP A 461 8.56 4.92 -11.24
CA ASP A 461 8.71 5.41 -12.61
C ASP A 461 8.35 6.91 -12.79
N GLY A 462 8.40 7.71 -11.72
CA GLY A 462 8.03 9.13 -11.74
C GLY A 462 6.54 9.38 -11.98
N LYS A 463 5.67 8.37 -11.75
CA LYS A 463 4.24 8.45 -12.07
C LYS A 463 3.41 8.89 -10.87
N TYR A 464 2.42 9.73 -11.14
CA TYR A 464 1.44 10.21 -10.16
C TYR A 464 0.27 9.24 -9.89
N ASN A 465 0.14 8.18 -10.68
CA ASN A 465 -1.05 7.33 -10.74
C ASN A 465 -1.51 6.82 -9.37
N MET A 466 -0.58 6.35 -8.54
CA MET A 466 -0.88 5.82 -7.21
C MET A 466 -1.38 6.90 -6.25
N LEU A 467 -0.67 8.02 -6.17
CA LEU A 467 -1.05 9.15 -5.30
C LEU A 467 -2.36 9.78 -5.77
N ASN A 468 -2.56 9.93 -7.08
CA ASN A 468 -3.81 10.43 -7.66
C ASN A 468 -5.01 9.59 -7.21
N VAL A 469 -4.89 8.26 -7.25
CA VAL A 469 -5.96 7.38 -6.80
C VAL A 469 -6.12 7.45 -5.28
N ALA A 470 -5.06 7.38 -4.49
CA ALA A 470 -5.14 7.41 -3.04
C ALA A 470 -5.82 8.68 -2.52
N ILE A 471 -5.36 9.84 -2.98
CA ILE A 471 -5.87 11.15 -2.57
C ILE A 471 -7.34 11.33 -3.00
N SER A 472 -7.68 10.96 -4.23
CA SER A 472 -9.05 11.10 -4.75
C SER A 472 -10.09 10.15 -4.11
N ARG A 473 -9.69 9.27 -3.17
CA ARG A 473 -10.62 8.45 -2.37
C ARG A 473 -11.22 9.21 -1.20
N ALA A 474 -10.55 10.25 -0.71
CA ALA A 474 -11.00 11.04 0.43
C ALA A 474 -12.06 12.05 0.03
N GLN A 475 -13.17 12.08 0.78
CA GLN A 475 -14.22 13.07 0.55
C GLN A 475 -14.00 14.36 1.33
N HIS A 476 -13.56 14.26 2.60
CA HIS A 476 -13.44 15.38 3.54
C HIS A 476 -12.02 15.51 4.12
N HIS A 477 -11.33 14.39 4.41
CA HIS A 477 -10.01 14.42 5.03
C HIS A 477 -9.10 13.36 4.41
N PHE A 478 -7.89 13.76 4.07
CA PHE A 478 -6.80 12.89 3.64
C PHE A 478 -5.62 13.10 4.58
N ILE A 479 -5.32 12.09 5.41
CA ILE A 479 -4.30 12.17 6.45
C ILE A 479 -3.18 11.17 6.15
N VAL A 480 -1.95 11.67 6.05
CA VAL A 480 -0.76 10.88 5.77
C VAL A 480 -0.06 10.50 7.07
N PHE A 481 0.15 9.21 7.27
CA PHE A 481 0.95 8.65 8.36
C PHE A 481 2.27 8.16 7.80
N GLY A 482 3.38 8.66 8.30
CA GLY A 482 4.70 8.25 7.81
C GLY A 482 5.86 9.09 8.31
N ASN A 483 7.05 8.72 7.87
CA ASN A 483 8.23 9.50 8.14
C ASN A 483 8.31 10.70 7.19
N MET A 484 8.03 11.89 7.71
CA MET A 484 8.01 13.12 6.89
C MET A 484 9.39 13.52 6.34
N ASN A 485 10.47 12.90 6.82
CA ASN A 485 11.81 13.13 6.27
C ASN A 485 12.03 12.57 4.86
N ILE A 486 11.09 11.75 4.35
CA ILE A 486 11.10 11.32 2.94
C ILE A 486 10.46 12.34 1.99
N PHE A 487 9.83 13.36 2.51
CA PHE A 487 9.07 14.36 1.75
C PHE A 487 9.93 15.61 1.53
N HIS A 488 10.46 15.73 0.33
CA HIS A 488 11.37 16.82 -0.08
C HIS A 488 10.62 17.83 -0.95
N PRO A 489 10.06 18.91 -0.38
CA PRO A 489 9.25 19.87 -1.14
C PRO A 489 10.05 20.61 -2.23
N GLU A 490 11.36 20.65 -2.17
CA GLU A 490 12.23 21.21 -3.20
C GLU A 490 12.27 20.37 -4.49
N GLU A 491 11.95 19.08 -4.41
CA GLU A 491 11.97 18.18 -5.55
C GLU A 491 10.71 18.30 -6.40
N ASN A 492 10.87 18.18 -7.72
CA ASN A 492 9.76 18.12 -8.65
C ASN A 492 9.39 16.66 -8.99
N THR A 493 9.12 15.89 -7.94
CA THR A 493 8.65 14.50 -8.03
C THR A 493 7.20 14.39 -7.52
N PRO A 494 6.49 13.31 -7.79
CA PRO A 494 5.15 13.10 -7.22
C PRO A 494 5.10 13.25 -5.70
N VAL A 495 6.09 12.72 -4.97
CA VAL A 495 6.17 12.83 -3.51
C VAL A 495 6.61 14.23 -3.09
N GLY A 496 7.57 14.85 -3.78
CA GLY A 496 7.96 16.24 -3.53
C GLY A 496 6.81 17.24 -3.71
N ASN A 497 5.99 17.02 -4.75
CA ASN A 497 4.79 17.83 -4.95
C ASN A 497 3.71 17.54 -3.90
N MET A 498 3.63 16.32 -3.37
CA MET A 498 2.77 16.02 -2.23
C MET A 498 3.28 16.70 -0.95
N ALA A 499 4.61 16.79 -0.76
CA ALA A 499 5.20 17.55 0.32
C ALA A 499 4.84 19.04 0.25
N LYS A 500 4.97 19.69 -0.92
CA LYS A 500 4.52 21.08 -1.13
C LYS A 500 3.07 21.29 -0.74
N TRP A 501 2.22 20.37 -1.16
CA TRP A 501 0.78 20.43 -0.90
C TRP A 501 0.42 20.15 0.57
N LEU A 502 1.14 19.26 1.28
CA LEU A 502 0.90 18.96 2.70
C LEU A 502 1.45 20.05 3.63
N PHE A 503 2.63 20.61 3.32
CA PHE A 503 3.37 21.51 4.19
C PHE A 503 3.08 22.99 3.92
N ASP A 504 2.09 23.31 3.08
CA ASP A 504 1.72 24.68 2.74
C ASP A 504 1.12 25.46 3.93
N ASP A 505 0.60 24.75 4.94
CA ASP A 505 0.05 25.33 6.17
C ASP A 505 0.50 24.49 7.38
N PRO A 506 1.11 25.12 8.41
CA PRO A 506 1.50 24.44 9.65
C PRO A 506 0.36 23.72 10.38
N SER A 507 -0.89 24.17 10.20
CA SER A 507 -2.08 23.53 10.80
C SER A 507 -2.42 22.16 10.20
N ASN A 508 -1.76 21.77 9.13
CA ASN A 508 -1.88 20.44 8.54
C ASN A 508 -1.11 19.37 9.33
N GLU A 509 -0.19 19.79 10.22
CA GLU A 509 0.49 18.86 11.12
C GLU A 509 -0.42 18.43 12.25
N ILE A 510 -0.64 17.13 12.37
CA ILE A 510 -1.42 16.51 13.44
C ILE A 510 -0.45 15.95 14.47
N SER A 511 -0.60 16.39 15.72
CA SER A 511 0.25 15.91 16.82
C SER A 511 0.18 14.38 16.93
N ASN A 512 1.32 13.75 17.13
CA ASN A 512 1.44 12.30 17.33
C ASN A 512 1.38 11.87 18.81
N ASN A 513 0.95 12.75 19.70
CA ASN A 513 0.90 12.48 21.15
C ASN A 513 0.01 11.29 21.53
N PHE A 514 -0.92 10.88 20.66
CA PHE A 514 -1.79 9.73 20.86
C PHE A 514 -1.06 8.38 20.76
N ILE A 515 0.11 8.32 20.13
CA ILE A 515 0.92 7.10 20.04
C ILE A 515 1.43 6.68 21.43
N TYR A 516 1.60 7.63 22.34
CA TYR A 516 2.21 7.45 23.67
C TYR A 516 1.18 7.27 24.79
N GLN A 517 -0.12 7.27 24.53
CA GLN A 517 -1.17 7.16 25.54
C GLN A 517 -1.42 5.73 26.03
N GLN A 518 -0.94 4.71 25.35
CA GLN A 518 -0.86 3.40 25.95
C GLN A 518 0.32 3.38 26.89
N GLU A 519 0.09 3.12 28.19
CA GLU A 519 1.05 3.00 29.27
C GLU A 519 2.39 2.37 28.80
N VAL A 520 3.26 3.15 28.20
CA VAL A 520 4.67 2.86 28.12
C VAL A 520 5.24 3.46 29.38
N PRO A 521 5.49 2.64 30.39
CA PRO A 521 6.11 3.16 31.61
C PRO A 521 7.57 3.34 31.23
N LEU A 522 7.99 4.48 30.93
CA LEU A 522 9.36 4.94 30.94
C LEU A 522 9.63 5.94 29.86
N CYS A 523 10.02 7.09 30.30
CA CYS A 523 10.45 8.24 29.55
C CYS A 523 9.29 9.01 28.89
N THR A 524 8.99 10.11 29.46
CA THR A 524 8.44 11.29 28.82
C THR A 524 9.36 11.81 27.70
N TYR A 525 9.96 10.90 26.91
CA TYR A 525 10.93 11.24 25.90
C TYR A 525 10.46 10.84 24.51
N HIS A 526 10.79 11.67 23.50
CA HIS A 526 10.61 11.36 22.08
C HIS A 526 11.18 9.96 21.75
N PRO A 527 10.64 9.23 20.75
CA PRO A 527 11.10 7.89 20.39
C PRO A 527 12.59 7.80 20.05
N THR A 528 13.25 8.94 19.82
CA THR A 528 14.70 9.03 19.68
C THR A 528 15.19 10.25 20.44
N LEU A 529 15.65 10.04 21.66
CA LEU A 529 16.31 11.08 22.46
C LEU A 529 17.81 10.91 22.36
N ARG A 530 18.53 12.01 22.15
CA ARG A 530 19.97 12.06 22.22
C ARG A 530 20.39 12.52 23.62
N LEU A 531 21.11 11.67 24.34
CA LEU A 531 21.80 12.04 25.57
C LEU A 531 23.17 12.62 25.20
N SER A 532 23.52 13.76 25.76
CA SER A 532 24.73 14.50 25.39
C SER A 532 25.57 14.89 26.60
N THR A 533 25.04 14.75 27.81
CA THR A 533 25.73 15.09 29.05
C THR A 533 25.84 13.89 29.99
N THR A 534 26.86 13.91 30.87
CA THR A 534 27.04 12.87 31.87
C THR A 534 25.82 12.78 32.80
N GLU A 535 25.29 13.93 33.20
CA GLU A 535 24.13 14.03 34.08
C GLU A 535 22.87 13.37 33.45
N GLU A 536 22.62 13.58 32.16
CA GLU A 536 21.51 12.92 31.44
C GLU A 536 21.69 11.39 31.44
N HIS A 537 22.90 10.90 31.21
CA HIS A 537 23.17 9.45 31.22
C HIS A 537 22.95 8.84 32.60
N ILE A 538 23.44 9.49 33.66
CA ILE A 538 23.25 9.02 35.03
C ILE A 538 21.77 9.03 35.40
N GLN A 539 21.06 10.08 35.06
CA GLN A 539 19.62 10.19 35.34
C GLN A 539 18.85 9.04 34.66
N VAL A 540 19.17 8.75 33.41
CA VAL A 540 18.54 7.66 32.66
C VAL A 540 18.91 6.30 33.23
N LEU A 541 20.17 6.10 33.68
CA LEU A 541 20.60 4.88 34.36
C LEU A 541 19.82 4.64 35.67
N HIS A 542 19.63 5.67 36.48
CA HIS A 542 18.82 5.60 37.71
C HIS A 542 17.36 5.23 37.39
N GLN A 543 16.78 5.90 36.41
CA GLN A 543 15.43 5.61 35.95
C GLN A 543 15.29 4.16 35.42
N ALA A 544 16.33 3.63 34.78
CA ALA A 544 16.34 2.27 34.28
C ALA A 544 16.20 1.25 35.44
N PHE A 545 16.95 1.45 36.52
CA PHE A 545 16.83 0.62 37.72
C PHE A 545 15.46 0.73 38.40
N GLU A 546 14.89 1.95 38.46
CA GLU A 546 13.60 2.18 39.13
C GLU A 546 12.42 1.57 38.35
N LYS A 547 12.48 1.61 37.04
CA LYS A 547 11.34 1.35 36.16
C LYS A 547 11.37 -0.03 35.49
N ALA A 548 12.51 -0.73 35.42
CA ALA A 548 12.57 -2.09 34.90
C ALA A 548 11.60 -3.02 35.62
N ARG A 549 10.85 -3.84 34.90
CA ARG A 549 9.84 -4.77 35.45
C ARG A 549 10.23 -6.22 35.32
N HIS A 550 10.99 -6.59 34.30
CA HIS A 550 11.38 -7.97 34.01
C HIS A 550 12.89 -8.13 33.90
N ARG A 551 13.55 -7.23 33.17
CA ARG A 551 14.99 -7.34 32.89
C ARG A 551 15.63 -5.97 32.70
N LEU A 552 16.82 -5.81 33.26
CA LEU A 552 17.73 -4.70 33.02
C LEU A 552 19.07 -5.25 32.51
N LEU A 553 19.38 -4.96 31.22
CA LEU A 553 20.63 -5.38 30.59
C LEU A 553 21.59 -4.19 30.50
N ILE A 554 22.80 -4.35 31.03
CA ILE A 554 23.87 -3.34 30.96
C ILE A 554 25.06 -3.95 30.23
N VAL A 555 25.48 -3.36 29.12
CA VAL A 555 26.74 -3.71 28.45
C VAL A 555 27.73 -2.60 28.72
N SER A 556 28.74 -2.91 29.52
CA SER A 556 29.81 -1.97 29.89
C SER A 556 31.14 -2.66 29.79
N PRO A 557 31.95 -2.39 28.77
CA PRO A 557 33.25 -3.05 28.58
C PRO A 557 34.17 -2.89 29.77
N PHE A 558 34.10 -1.76 30.46
CA PHE A 558 34.87 -1.42 31.62
C PHE A 558 34.00 -1.30 32.87
N ILE A 559 34.53 -1.73 34.04
CA ILE A 559 33.87 -1.56 35.34
C ILE A 559 34.82 -0.83 36.29
N SER A 560 34.29 0.07 37.12
CA SER A 560 35.01 0.77 38.16
C SER A 560 34.14 0.96 39.39
N ILE A 561 34.65 0.59 40.56
CA ILE A 561 33.99 0.81 41.85
C ILE A 561 33.60 2.29 42.03
N HIS A 562 34.48 3.20 41.63
CA HIS A 562 34.23 4.65 41.74
C HIS A 562 33.00 5.13 40.97
N ALA A 563 32.71 4.57 39.79
CA ALA A 563 31.49 4.91 39.04
C ALA A 563 30.24 4.37 39.74
N ILE A 564 30.31 3.15 40.28
CA ILE A 564 29.20 2.50 41.00
C ILE A 564 28.85 3.26 42.28
N GLU A 565 29.88 3.69 43.04
CA GLU A 565 29.71 4.44 44.29
C GLU A 565 29.24 5.89 44.06
N ASN A 566 29.86 6.60 43.09
CA ASN A 566 29.48 7.97 42.77
C ASN A 566 28.03 8.08 42.31
N ASP A 567 27.57 7.11 41.54
CA ASP A 567 26.17 7.06 41.04
C ASP A 567 25.24 6.36 42.03
N GLN A 568 25.71 5.96 43.21
CA GLN A 568 24.93 5.28 44.25
C GLN A 568 24.15 4.06 43.72
N LEU A 569 24.74 3.25 42.83
CA LEU A 569 24.04 2.18 42.14
C LEU A 569 23.72 0.97 43.06
N VAL A 570 24.46 0.75 44.12
CA VAL A 570 24.30 -0.40 45.06
C VAL A 570 22.88 -0.51 45.62
N PRO A 571 22.26 0.56 46.18
CA PRO A 571 20.90 0.50 46.69
C PRO A 571 19.91 0.24 45.56
N LEU A 572 20.13 0.82 44.35
CA LEU A 572 19.26 0.65 43.18
C LEU A 572 19.28 -0.80 42.67
N ILE A 573 20.46 -1.39 42.52
CA ILE A 573 20.63 -2.79 42.10
C ILE A 573 19.89 -3.70 43.08
N ARG A 574 20.14 -3.56 44.39
CA ARG A 574 19.51 -4.38 45.42
C ARG A 574 17.99 -4.26 45.40
N HIS A 575 17.47 -3.05 45.31
CA HIS A 575 16.02 -2.80 45.24
C HIS A 575 15.41 -3.40 43.96
N THR A 576 16.08 -3.28 42.85
CA THR A 576 15.61 -3.80 41.56
C THR A 576 15.57 -5.34 41.56
N VAL A 577 16.60 -5.98 42.05
CA VAL A 577 16.64 -7.45 42.23
C VAL A 577 15.58 -7.94 43.21
N GLN A 578 15.35 -7.22 44.33
CA GLN A 578 14.30 -7.55 45.30
C GLN A 578 12.88 -7.48 44.67
N ARG A 579 12.65 -6.67 43.65
CA ARG A 579 11.41 -6.64 42.88
C ARG A 579 11.24 -7.81 41.87
N GLY A 580 12.23 -8.71 41.81
CA GLY A 580 12.25 -9.85 40.88
C GLY A 580 12.68 -9.51 39.46
N VAL A 581 13.37 -8.40 39.28
CA VAL A 581 13.93 -7.99 37.98
C VAL A 581 15.29 -8.61 37.79
N ASP A 582 15.53 -9.23 36.65
CA ASP A 582 16.84 -9.76 36.25
C ASP A 582 17.77 -8.61 35.85
N VAL A 583 18.82 -8.37 36.62
CA VAL A 583 19.86 -7.37 36.35
C VAL A 583 21.10 -8.09 35.82
N THR A 584 21.32 -8.01 34.51
CA THR A 584 22.44 -8.68 33.84
C THR A 584 23.43 -7.64 33.31
N VAL A 585 24.71 -7.85 33.62
CA VAL A 585 25.84 -7.00 33.20
C VAL A 585 26.81 -7.80 32.34
N TYR A 586 27.01 -7.38 31.10
CA TYR A 586 28.06 -7.90 30.22
C TYR A 586 29.28 -6.99 30.25
N THR A 587 30.46 -7.59 30.44
CA THR A 587 31.73 -6.86 30.59
C THR A 587 32.89 -7.64 29.94
N ASP A 588 34.01 -6.98 29.73
CA ASP A 588 35.26 -7.60 29.25
C ASP A 588 36.42 -7.28 30.23
N SER A 589 36.71 -8.23 31.11
CA SER A 589 37.78 -8.05 32.09
C SER A 589 39.15 -7.85 31.46
N SER A 590 39.40 -8.35 30.26
CA SER A 590 40.69 -8.19 29.57
C SER A 590 41.06 -6.74 29.30
N LEU A 591 40.04 -5.86 29.21
CA LEU A 591 40.22 -4.41 29.04
C LEU A 591 40.57 -3.65 30.32
N ASP A 592 40.38 -4.28 31.48
CA ASP A 592 40.67 -3.69 32.81
C ASP A 592 41.97 -4.24 33.45
N TYR A 593 42.81 -4.94 32.68
CA TYR A 593 44.12 -5.38 33.17
C TYR A 593 45.16 -4.26 33.05
N ASP A 594 46.03 -4.20 34.06
CA ASP A 594 47.21 -3.35 33.99
C ASP A 594 48.23 -3.92 32.99
N THR A 595 48.58 -3.16 32.00
CA THR A 595 49.51 -3.55 30.91
C THR A 595 50.93 -3.89 31.39
N LYS A 596 51.35 -3.46 32.61
CA LYS A 596 52.67 -3.70 33.15
C LYS A 596 52.70 -4.93 34.07
N THR A 597 51.66 -5.12 34.88
CA THR A 597 51.58 -6.17 35.87
C THR A 597 50.81 -7.39 35.41
N ASN A 598 50.04 -7.28 34.32
CA ASN A 598 49.11 -8.27 33.80
C ASN A 598 48.14 -8.79 34.88
N GLN A 599 47.76 -7.88 35.79
CA GLN A 599 46.77 -8.15 36.84
C GLN A 599 45.55 -7.25 36.66
N LEU A 600 44.37 -7.76 37.06
CA LEU A 600 43.14 -6.98 37.03
C LEU A 600 43.29 -5.79 37.98
N LEU A 601 42.90 -4.60 37.53
CA LEU A 601 42.96 -3.38 38.35
C LEU A 601 42.02 -3.52 39.56
N SER A 602 42.50 -3.23 40.79
CA SER A 602 41.72 -3.35 42.04
C SER A 602 40.33 -2.68 41.92
N ARG A 603 40.29 -1.47 41.36
CA ARG A 603 39.02 -0.76 41.16
C ARG A 603 38.01 -1.50 40.28
N ALA A 604 38.51 -2.31 39.36
CA ALA A 604 37.69 -3.11 38.44
C ALA A 604 37.25 -4.44 39.08
N GLU A 605 38.13 -5.02 39.89
CA GLU A 605 37.82 -6.23 40.66
C GLU A 605 36.82 -5.95 41.78
N GLU A 606 37.02 -4.88 42.56
CA GLU A 606 36.07 -4.46 43.60
C GLU A 606 34.70 -4.08 42.99
N GLY A 607 34.67 -3.41 41.82
CA GLY A 607 33.43 -3.08 41.13
C GLY A 607 32.64 -4.32 40.67
N ARG A 608 33.32 -5.35 40.16
CA ARG A 608 32.69 -6.65 39.79
C ARG A 608 32.14 -7.37 41.02
N ASN A 609 32.93 -7.43 42.09
CA ASN A 609 32.50 -8.11 43.32
C ASN A 609 31.26 -7.44 43.91
N ILE A 610 31.20 -6.12 43.98
CA ILE A 610 30.04 -5.40 44.54
C ILE A 610 28.78 -5.57 43.71
N LEU A 611 28.87 -5.70 42.40
CA LEU A 611 27.72 -5.98 41.50
C LEU A 611 27.16 -7.38 41.84
N ILE A 612 28.00 -8.40 41.91
CA ILE A 612 27.62 -9.78 42.19
C ILE A 612 27.03 -9.91 43.61
N GLU A 613 27.68 -9.33 44.63
CA GLU A 613 27.23 -9.35 46.02
C GLU A 613 25.85 -8.72 46.23
N ASN A 614 25.45 -7.79 45.33
CA ASN A 614 24.15 -7.14 45.38
C ASN A 614 23.12 -7.76 44.45
N GLY A 615 23.43 -8.92 43.85
CA GLY A 615 22.51 -9.77 43.13
C GLY A 615 22.44 -9.52 41.63
N ALA A 616 23.36 -8.76 41.04
CA ALA A 616 23.45 -8.65 39.58
C ALA A 616 24.16 -9.91 39.02
N THR A 617 23.68 -10.37 37.85
CA THR A 617 24.35 -11.42 37.08
C THR A 617 25.44 -10.81 36.22
N LEU A 618 26.70 -11.16 36.47
CA LEU A 618 27.83 -10.68 35.72
C LEU A 618 28.29 -11.73 34.71
N ILE A 619 28.33 -11.35 33.41
CA ILE A 619 28.74 -12.24 32.31
C ILE A 619 29.99 -11.64 31.64
N GLU A 620 31.07 -12.40 31.64
CA GLU A 620 32.33 -12.02 31.01
C GLU A 620 32.32 -12.43 29.53
N VAL A 621 32.50 -11.45 28.65
CA VAL A 621 32.52 -11.64 27.19
C VAL A 621 33.67 -10.84 26.60
N LYS A 622 34.64 -11.52 26.00
CA LYS A 622 35.80 -10.84 25.38
C LYS A 622 35.43 -10.14 24.06
N GLY A 623 36.11 -9.04 23.79
CA GLY A 623 36.02 -8.31 22.53
C GLY A 623 34.72 -7.51 22.34
N ILE A 624 34.01 -7.20 23.43
CA ILE A 624 32.93 -6.23 23.41
C ILE A 624 33.47 -4.82 23.62
N HIS A 625 32.93 -3.88 22.85
CA HIS A 625 33.24 -2.47 23.03
C HIS A 625 31.99 -1.56 22.96
N ASN A 626 30.82 -2.15 22.67
CA ASN A 626 29.56 -1.46 22.73
C ASN A 626 29.15 -1.08 24.16
N LYS A 627 28.44 -0.01 24.32
CA LYS A 627 27.94 0.53 25.59
C LYS A 627 26.42 0.65 25.45
N SER A 628 25.76 -0.39 25.87
CA SER A 628 24.30 -0.51 25.68
C SER A 628 23.62 -0.63 27.03
N LEU A 629 22.44 -0.04 27.15
CA LEU A 629 21.52 -0.18 28.28
C LEU A 629 20.16 -0.57 27.73
N ALA A 630 19.65 -1.73 28.07
CA ALA A 630 18.34 -2.19 27.63
C ALA A 630 17.41 -2.44 28.82
N ILE A 631 16.18 -1.91 28.70
CA ILE A 631 15.17 -1.97 29.75
C ILE A 631 14.00 -2.79 29.23
N ASP A 632 13.75 -3.93 29.86
CA ASP A 632 12.78 -4.92 29.42
C ASP A 632 12.97 -5.22 27.91
N ASN A 633 11.88 -5.19 27.12
CA ASN A 633 11.96 -5.40 25.68
C ASN A 633 11.58 -4.15 24.85
N HIS A 634 11.57 -2.97 25.48
CA HIS A 634 11.00 -1.79 24.81
C HIS A 634 11.90 -0.56 24.75
N THR A 635 13.02 -0.54 25.50
CA THR A 635 13.94 0.61 25.47
C THR A 635 15.37 0.11 25.34
N LEU A 636 16.06 0.60 24.31
CA LEU A 636 17.47 0.39 24.06
C LEU A 636 18.19 1.73 24.01
N ILE A 637 19.32 1.83 24.69
CA ILE A 637 20.18 3.01 24.68
C ILE A 637 21.56 2.58 24.24
N GLU A 638 22.05 3.15 23.17
CA GLU A 638 23.35 2.83 22.60
C GLU A 638 24.16 4.08 22.35
N GLY A 639 25.46 4.01 22.60
CA GLY A 639 26.34 5.17 22.38
C GLY A 639 27.77 4.95 22.84
N SER A 640 28.42 6.05 23.20
CA SER A 640 29.83 6.05 23.63
C SER A 640 30.00 6.02 25.15
N PHE A 641 28.95 6.25 25.94
CA PHE A 641 29.03 6.38 27.40
C PHE A 641 29.24 5.06 28.11
N ASN A 642 30.37 4.96 28.81
CA ASN A 642 30.67 3.77 29.62
C ASN A 642 29.87 3.80 30.92
N TRP A 643 28.79 3.03 30.97
CA TRP A 643 27.78 3.03 32.03
C TRP A 643 28.37 2.83 33.44
N LEU A 644 29.36 1.93 33.58
CA LEU A 644 29.90 1.50 34.87
C LEU A 644 31.37 1.99 35.08
N SER A 645 31.89 2.85 34.22
CA SER A 645 33.32 3.29 34.35
C SER A 645 33.61 4.70 33.88
N ALA A 646 32.69 5.42 33.27
CA ALA A 646 32.93 6.79 32.80
C ALA A 646 33.28 7.72 33.98
N ASN A 647 34.16 8.68 33.75
CA ASN A 647 34.55 9.63 34.78
C ASN A 647 33.41 10.62 35.04
N ARG A 648 33.06 10.84 36.32
CA ARG A 648 31.97 11.72 36.78
C ARG A 648 32.42 13.15 37.09
N HIS A 649 33.74 13.41 37.16
CA HIS A 649 34.25 14.74 37.41
C HIS A 649 34.21 15.63 36.17
N LYS A 650 33.59 16.80 36.27
CA LYS A 650 33.40 17.74 35.14
C LYS A 650 34.69 18.13 34.42
N GLU A 651 35.80 18.25 35.12
CA GLU A 651 37.09 18.61 34.54
C GLU A 651 37.74 17.54 33.67
N TYR A 652 37.30 16.26 33.83
CA TYR A 652 37.85 15.09 33.13
C TYR A 652 36.77 14.33 32.35
N SER A 653 35.54 14.84 32.33
CA SER A 653 34.45 14.18 31.57
C SER A 653 34.70 14.33 30.08
N ARG A 654 34.62 13.25 29.34
CA ARG A 654 34.65 13.26 27.87
C ARG A 654 33.28 13.62 27.35
N HIS A 655 33.25 14.21 26.16
CA HIS A 655 32.00 14.39 25.45
C HIS A 655 31.48 13.01 25.00
N GLU A 656 30.43 12.55 25.64
CA GLU A 656 29.79 11.27 25.36
C GLU A 656 28.41 11.53 24.76
N CYS A 657 27.99 10.64 23.90
CA CYS A 657 26.67 10.72 23.25
C CYS A 657 26.05 9.36 23.16
N SER A 658 24.78 9.27 23.54
CA SER A 658 23.98 8.06 23.36
C SER A 658 22.63 8.36 22.78
N ILE A 659 22.05 7.40 22.07
CA ILE A 659 20.73 7.48 21.48
C ILE A 659 19.80 6.54 22.24
N VAL A 660 18.66 7.06 22.65
CA VAL A 660 17.59 6.27 23.30
C VAL A 660 16.57 5.91 22.23
N VAL A 661 16.33 4.62 22.07
CA VAL A 661 15.29 4.06 21.20
C VAL A 661 14.24 3.41 22.09
N SER A 662 13.05 4.01 22.17
CA SER A 662 11.92 3.48 22.94
C SER A 662 10.78 3.19 21.99
N SER A 663 10.66 1.96 21.51
CA SER A 663 9.61 1.54 20.59
C SER A 663 9.47 0.03 20.58
N VAL A 664 8.46 -0.48 19.89
CA VAL A 664 8.31 -1.91 19.61
C VAL A 664 9.50 -2.46 18.79
N GLN A 665 10.17 -1.62 18.04
CA GLN A 665 11.40 -2.00 17.31
C GLN A 665 12.58 -2.26 18.23
N ALA A 666 12.61 -1.66 19.43
CA ALA A 666 13.65 -1.94 20.41
C ALA A 666 13.70 -3.42 20.81
N ASP A 667 12.57 -4.13 20.81
CA ASP A 667 12.50 -5.57 21.09
C ASP A 667 13.37 -6.39 20.12
N GLU A 668 13.32 -6.10 18.83
CA GLU A 668 14.14 -6.80 17.84
C GLU A 668 15.64 -6.49 18.00
N TYR A 669 15.98 -5.23 18.23
CA TYR A 669 17.37 -4.82 18.47
C TYR A 669 17.92 -5.41 19.75
N ILE A 670 17.15 -5.41 20.85
CA ILE A 670 17.53 -6.00 22.12
C ILE A 670 17.75 -7.51 21.99
N ASN A 671 16.83 -8.19 21.29
CA ASN A 671 16.96 -9.64 21.06
C ASN A 671 18.17 -9.98 20.16
N ASN A 672 18.49 -9.14 19.19
CA ASN A 672 19.69 -9.32 18.37
C ASN A 672 20.95 -9.05 19.17
N LEU A 673 20.98 -7.99 19.97
CA LEU A 673 22.10 -7.70 20.89
C LEU A 673 22.38 -8.88 21.84
N ILE A 674 21.34 -9.45 22.43
CA ILE A 674 21.50 -10.61 23.35
C ILE A 674 22.06 -11.82 22.62
N LYS A 675 21.53 -12.14 21.43
CA LYS A 675 22.03 -13.25 20.60
C LYS A 675 23.50 -13.07 20.22
N GLU A 676 23.91 -11.83 19.89
CA GLU A 676 25.30 -11.52 19.61
C GLU A 676 26.19 -11.75 20.85
N LEU A 677 25.77 -11.25 22.03
CA LEU A 677 26.49 -11.42 23.28
C LEU A 677 26.60 -12.90 23.69
N GLU A 678 25.51 -13.66 23.63
CA GLU A 678 25.49 -15.11 23.90
C GLU A 678 26.34 -15.91 22.90
N SER A 679 26.36 -15.52 21.64
CA SER A 679 27.20 -16.18 20.64
C SER A 679 28.68 -15.96 20.91
N ARG A 680 29.06 -14.77 21.37
CA ARG A 680 30.43 -14.44 21.81
C ARG A 680 30.84 -15.20 23.07
N GLU A 681 29.95 -15.30 24.03
CA GLU A 681 30.14 -16.10 25.25
C GLU A 681 30.44 -17.57 24.92
N LYS A 682 29.65 -18.20 24.08
CA LYS A 682 29.83 -19.59 23.63
C LYS A 682 31.13 -19.80 22.86
N THR A 683 31.51 -18.85 22.04
CA THR A 683 32.75 -18.89 21.27
C THR A 683 33.98 -18.84 22.14
N PHE A 684 33.95 -18.13 23.25
CA PHE A 684 35.07 -18.01 24.18
C PHE A 684 35.26 -19.22 25.14
N GLN A 685 34.20 -19.92 25.48
CA GLN A 685 34.30 -21.15 26.27
C GLN A 685 34.97 -22.33 25.51
N SER A 686 35.11 -22.23 24.16
CA SER A 686 35.60 -23.28 23.28
C SER A 686 37.03 -23.07 22.71
N LEU A 687 37.73 -21.94 22.99
CA LEU A 687 38.88 -21.58 22.21
C LEU A 687 40.21 -21.54 23.02
N SER A 688 40.96 -22.66 22.91
CA SER A 688 42.40 -22.64 23.12
C SER A 688 43.22 -22.70 21.82
N LYS A 689 42.61 -22.96 20.65
CA LYS A 689 43.27 -22.95 19.33
C LYS A 689 42.30 -22.48 18.23
N PRO A 690 42.77 -21.80 17.18
CA PRO A 690 41.92 -21.37 16.07
C PRO A 690 41.26 -22.55 15.33
N THR A 691 40.05 -22.36 14.89
CA THR A 691 39.28 -23.39 14.19
C THR A 691 39.82 -23.58 12.78
N ILE A 692 40.49 -24.73 12.55
CA ILE A 692 40.94 -25.12 11.21
C ILE A 692 39.76 -25.53 10.36
N ASN A 693 39.59 -24.92 9.19
CA ASN A 693 38.54 -25.29 8.24
C ASN A 693 39.06 -26.37 7.28
N LEU A 694 38.88 -27.64 7.66
CA LEU A 694 39.32 -28.81 6.91
C LEU A 694 38.78 -28.85 5.45
N ASP A 695 37.62 -28.35 5.19
CA ASP A 695 37.04 -28.32 3.82
C ASP A 695 37.81 -27.36 2.88
N ILE A 696 38.32 -26.24 3.42
CA ILE A 696 39.14 -25.29 2.68
C ILE A 696 40.52 -25.93 2.42
N ASP A 697 41.10 -26.54 3.42
CA ASP A 697 42.44 -27.14 3.32
C ASP A 697 42.43 -28.35 2.36
N GLN A 698 41.37 -29.15 2.34
CA GLN A 698 41.21 -30.26 1.40
C GLN A 698 40.99 -29.82 -0.06
N LYS A 699 40.41 -28.66 -0.28
CA LYS A 699 40.16 -28.11 -1.62
C LYS A 699 41.45 -27.76 -2.39
N TYR A 700 42.59 -27.63 -1.69
CA TYR A 700 43.88 -27.24 -2.25
C TYR A 700 44.97 -28.26 -1.85
N PRO A 701 44.89 -29.54 -2.23
CA PRO A 701 45.72 -30.61 -1.71
C PRO A 701 47.23 -30.52 -2.08
N GLY A 702 47.60 -29.61 -2.96
CA GLY A 702 49.00 -29.40 -3.36
C GLY A 702 49.75 -28.38 -2.50
N PHE A 703 49.07 -27.73 -1.56
CA PHE A 703 49.67 -26.65 -0.77
C PHE A 703 50.60 -27.13 0.35
N PHE A 704 50.29 -28.29 0.90
CA PHE A 704 51.06 -28.84 2.02
C PHE A 704 51.61 -30.24 1.72
N THR A 705 52.92 -30.32 1.56
CA THR A 705 53.65 -31.60 1.34
C THR A 705 54.23 -32.19 2.63
N LYS A 706 54.02 -31.53 3.78
CA LYS A 706 54.47 -31.96 5.12
C LYS A 706 53.30 -32.26 6.02
N GLU A 707 53.52 -32.99 7.09
CA GLU A 707 52.53 -33.20 8.17
C GLU A 707 51.91 -31.87 8.57
N SER A 708 50.60 -31.86 8.76
CA SER A 708 49.88 -30.66 9.14
C SER A 708 50.27 -30.21 10.54
N PHE A 709 50.64 -28.96 10.72
CA PHE A 709 50.96 -28.37 12.01
C PHE A 709 50.29 -27.02 12.17
N ASN A 710 49.94 -26.69 13.38
CA ASN A 710 49.40 -25.39 13.74
C ASN A 710 49.83 -24.97 15.14
N ASP A 711 50.81 -24.10 15.18
CA ASP A 711 51.30 -23.44 16.39
C ASP A 711 50.82 -21.98 16.50
N CYS A 712 50.01 -21.55 15.53
CA CYS A 712 49.40 -20.21 15.52
C CYS A 712 48.36 -20.08 16.62
N THR A 713 48.44 -19.06 17.43
CA THR A 713 47.48 -18.76 18.50
C THR A 713 46.42 -17.76 18.01
N GLU A 714 45.31 -17.66 18.70
CA GLU A 714 44.27 -16.62 18.47
C GLU A 714 44.88 -15.21 18.59
N GLU A 715 45.80 -15.02 19.52
CA GLU A 715 46.51 -13.75 19.71
C GLU A 715 47.37 -13.38 18.51
N ASP A 716 48.00 -14.39 17.89
CA ASP A 716 48.77 -14.20 16.64
C ASP A 716 47.82 -13.79 15.49
N ILE A 717 46.67 -14.45 15.35
CA ILE A 717 45.67 -14.14 14.35
C ILE A 717 45.14 -12.72 14.54
N CYS A 718 44.77 -12.34 15.75
CA CYS A 718 44.29 -10.97 16.07
C CYS A 718 45.37 -9.92 15.75
N ARG A 719 46.61 -10.13 16.16
CA ARG A 719 47.72 -9.24 15.88
C ARG A 719 48.00 -9.09 14.38
N ILE A 720 47.96 -10.19 13.65
CA ILE A 720 48.18 -10.20 12.17
C ILE A 720 47.01 -9.54 11.44
N LYS A 721 45.76 -9.81 11.85
CA LYS A 721 44.57 -9.15 11.30
C LYS A 721 44.63 -7.63 11.48
N GLN A 722 45.05 -7.20 12.67
CA GLN A 722 45.24 -5.77 12.93
C GLN A 722 46.30 -5.14 12.03
N LYS A 723 47.47 -5.78 11.84
CA LYS A 723 48.48 -5.35 10.90
C LYS A 723 47.96 -5.28 9.46
N VAL A 724 47.20 -6.28 9.02
CA VAL A 724 46.58 -6.29 7.67
C VAL A 724 45.54 -5.19 7.51
N GLN A 725 44.75 -4.87 8.55
CA GLN A 725 43.80 -3.75 8.52
C GLN A 725 44.49 -2.39 8.44
N GLU A 726 45.63 -2.21 9.12
CA GLU A 726 46.43 -0.98 9.07
C GLU A 726 47.01 -0.68 7.67
N LEU A 727 47.20 -1.70 6.82
CA LEU A 727 47.62 -1.55 5.44
C LEU A 727 46.55 -0.85 4.56
N GLY A 728 45.31 -0.85 4.99
CA GLY A 728 44.19 -0.25 4.26
C GLY A 728 43.84 -0.98 2.96
N ILE A 729 42.78 -0.53 2.31
CA ILE A 729 42.31 -1.02 0.99
C ILE A 729 42.39 0.13 -0.01
N GLN A 730 43.04 -0.04 -1.12
CA GLN A 730 43.09 0.98 -2.17
C GLN A 730 41.68 1.18 -2.77
N LYS A 731 41.15 2.39 -2.69
CA LYS A 731 39.88 2.77 -3.31
C LYS A 731 40.08 3.05 -4.79
N THR A 732 39.99 2.01 -5.62
CA THR A 732 39.97 2.12 -7.10
C THR A 732 38.57 1.73 -7.59
N VAL A 733 38.12 2.34 -8.68
CA VAL A 733 36.89 1.93 -9.37
C VAL A 733 37.16 0.57 -10.01
N LEU A 734 36.49 -0.46 -9.51
CA LEU A 734 36.70 -1.85 -9.89
C LEU A 734 35.47 -2.39 -10.61
N PRO A 735 35.63 -3.37 -11.53
CA PRO A 735 34.52 -4.04 -12.20
C PRO A 735 33.56 -4.74 -11.21
N PRO A 736 32.26 -4.86 -11.54
CA PRO A 736 31.23 -5.42 -10.63
C PRO A 736 31.52 -6.80 -10.05
N TYR A 737 32.19 -7.69 -10.82
CA TYR A 737 32.55 -9.04 -10.37
C TYR A 737 33.63 -9.03 -9.27
N ILE A 738 34.49 -8.01 -9.24
CA ILE A 738 35.47 -7.82 -8.18
C ILE A 738 34.79 -7.31 -6.90
N HIS A 739 33.80 -6.42 -7.01
CA HIS A 739 33.02 -5.99 -5.85
C HIS A 739 32.36 -7.16 -5.13
N LYS A 740 31.71 -8.07 -5.86
CA LYS A 740 31.10 -9.26 -5.30
C LYS A 740 32.10 -10.18 -4.57
N GLN A 741 33.32 -10.28 -5.10
CA GLN A 741 34.35 -11.12 -4.45
C GLN A 741 34.97 -10.46 -3.21
N ARG A 742 34.99 -9.12 -3.18
CA ARG A 742 35.45 -8.35 -2.01
C ARG A 742 34.46 -8.35 -0.84
N GLU A 743 33.19 -8.71 -1.06
CA GLU A 743 32.23 -8.97 0.02
C GLU A 743 32.69 -10.13 0.92
N THR A 744 33.32 -11.15 0.34
CA THR A 744 33.83 -12.32 1.09
C THR A 744 35.33 -12.19 1.43
N PHE A 745 36.10 -11.62 0.52
CA PHE A 745 37.56 -11.44 0.66
C PHE A 745 37.93 -9.97 0.43
N PRO A 746 37.88 -9.13 1.44
CA PRO A 746 38.01 -7.67 1.30
C PRO A 746 39.23 -7.20 0.51
N ARG A 747 40.31 -7.95 0.56
CA ARG A 747 41.57 -7.65 -0.18
C ARG A 747 41.76 -8.40 -1.47
N ALA A 748 40.71 -9.04 -2.02
CA ALA A 748 40.76 -9.69 -3.32
C ALA A 748 41.16 -8.71 -4.43
N TYR A 749 42.09 -9.13 -5.32
CA TYR A 749 42.65 -8.34 -6.45
C TYR A 749 43.43 -7.08 -6.05
N GLU A 750 43.80 -6.91 -4.77
CA GLU A 750 44.78 -5.90 -4.36
C GLU A 750 46.18 -6.32 -4.80
N PRO A 751 47.07 -5.38 -5.23
CA PRO A 751 48.51 -5.69 -5.39
C PRO A 751 49.08 -6.19 -4.08
N TRP A 752 49.99 -7.16 -4.15
CA TRP A 752 50.68 -7.65 -2.97
C TRP A 752 51.76 -6.65 -2.53
N CYS A 753 51.67 -6.15 -1.32
CA CYS A 753 52.69 -5.29 -0.72
C CYS A 753 53.78 -6.09 0.00
N THR A 754 54.87 -5.40 0.38
CA THR A 754 56.02 -6.04 1.02
C THR A 754 55.65 -6.61 2.40
N GLU A 755 54.83 -5.87 3.12
CA GLU A 755 54.39 -6.19 4.47
C GLU A 755 53.48 -7.47 4.44
N GLU A 756 52.63 -7.62 3.48
CA GLU A 756 51.81 -8.83 3.33
C GLU A 756 52.69 -10.07 3.01
N LYS A 757 53.77 -9.88 2.25
CA LYS A 757 54.73 -10.94 1.98
C LYS A 757 55.51 -11.35 3.21
N GLU A 758 55.82 -10.41 4.09
CA GLU A 758 56.47 -10.70 5.39
C GLU A 758 55.48 -11.43 6.32
N ILE A 759 54.22 -11.04 6.34
CA ILE A 759 53.15 -11.73 7.09
C ILE A 759 53.00 -13.19 6.63
N ILE A 760 53.05 -13.44 5.31
CA ILE A 760 53.04 -14.82 4.79
C ILE A 760 54.23 -15.63 5.34
N CYS A 761 55.42 -15.06 5.37
CA CYS A 761 56.61 -15.74 5.91
C CYS A 761 56.49 -16.00 7.43
N GLU A 762 55.88 -15.07 8.19
CA GLU A 762 55.59 -15.25 9.61
C GLU A 762 54.58 -16.38 9.81
N LEU A 763 53.49 -16.42 9.03
CA LEU A 763 52.47 -17.47 9.12
C LEU A 763 53.03 -18.86 8.73
N MET A 764 53.84 -18.93 7.69
CA MET A 764 54.47 -20.21 7.28
C MET A 764 55.34 -20.86 8.34
N GLN A 765 55.87 -20.09 9.28
CA GLN A 765 56.63 -20.62 10.43
C GLN A 765 55.73 -21.19 11.55
N LYS A 766 54.46 -20.74 11.59
CA LYS A 766 53.53 -21.06 12.66
C LYS A 766 52.41 -22.03 12.27
N THR A 767 52.07 -22.07 10.98
CA THR A 767 51.01 -22.95 10.51
C THR A 767 51.17 -23.25 9.03
N ASN A 768 50.68 -24.40 8.58
CA ASN A 768 50.55 -24.77 7.19
C ASN A 768 49.10 -24.93 6.73
N HIS A 769 48.12 -24.44 7.52
CA HIS A 769 46.71 -24.46 7.17
C HIS A 769 46.29 -23.24 6.38
N LEU A 770 45.85 -23.42 5.12
CA LEU A 770 45.45 -22.35 4.25
C LEU A 770 44.29 -21.53 4.76
N SER A 771 43.38 -22.16 5.52
CA SER A 771 42.23 -21.49 6.18
C SER A 771 42.71 -20.35 7.08
N ILE A 772 43.77 -20.51 7.82
CA ILE A 772 44.36 -19.48 8.71
C ILE A 772 44.96 -18.32 7.87
N PHE A 773 45.62 -18.62 6.78
CA PHE A 773 46.16 -17.60 5.83
C PHE A 773 45.01 -16.77 5.22
N ILE A 774 43.90 -17.43 4.81
CA ILE A 774 42.74 -16.75 4.25
C ILE A 774 42.14 -15.81 5.28
N GLU A 775 42.00 -16.27 6.49
CA GLU A 775 41.41 -15.52 7.59
C GLU A 775 42.25 -14.30 7.96
N CYS A 776 43.59 -14.45 8.03
CA CYS A 776 44.51 -13.37 8.37
C CYS A 776 44.63 -12.32 7.27
N LEU A 777 44.83 -12.77 6.00
CA LEU A 777 45.16 -11.92 4.86
C LEU A 777 43.92 -11.35 4.15
N GLN A 778 42.74 -11.90 4.40
CA GLN A 778 41.50 -11.53 3.77
C GLN A 778 41.54 -11.61 2.23
N ARG A 779 42.27 -12.59 1.72
CA ARG A 779 42.48 -12.87 0.29
C ARG A 779 41.96 -14.25 -0.08
N THR A 780 41.72 -14.48 -1.38
CA THR A 780 41.33 -15.81 -1.88
C THR A 780 42.42 -16.84 -1.68
N GLY A 781 42.06 -18.09 -1.37
CA GLY A 781 43.01 -19.18 -1.21
C GLY A 781 43.93 -19.36 -2.40
N GLN A 782 43.39 -19.24 -3.65
CA GLN A 782 44.19 -19.31 -4.88
C GLN A 782 45.23 -18.19 -4.98
N ALA A 783 44.90 -16.96 -4.59
CA ALA A 783 45.87 -15.85 -4.63
C ALA A 783 47.00 -16.05 -3.61
N ILE A 784 46.69 -16.57 -2.44
CA ILE A 784 47.68 -16.91 -1.40
C ILE A 784 48.57 -18.05 -1.87
N GLN A 785 48.02 -19.12 -2.47
CA GLN A 785 48.79 -20.25 -2.99
C GLN A 785 49.79 -19.83 -4.06
N ILE A 786 49.36 -19.06 -5.04
CA ILE A 786 50.25 -18.52 -6.09
C ILE A 786 51.40 -17.69 -5.49
N GLN A 787 51.10 -16.89 -4.46
CA GLN A 787 52.12 -16.07 -3.82
C GLN A 787 53.14 -16.87 -3.01
N ILE A 788 52.74 -17.98 -2.45
CA ILE A 788 53.65 -18.91 -1.73
C ILE A 788 54.46 -19.76 -2.69
N GLU A 789 53.85 -20.32 -3.73
CA GLU A 789 54.53 -21.09 -4.78
C GLU A 789 55.54 -20.24 -5.55
N GLY A 790 55.22 -18.97 -5.86
CA GLY A 790 56.14 -18.04 -6.52
C GLY A 790 57.37 -17.62 -5.67
N LYS A 791 57.40 -17.92 -4.37
CA LYS A 791 58.54 -17.72 -3.49
C LYS A 791 59.45 -18.97 -3.38
N ASN A 792 58.92 -20.14 -3.75
CA ASN A 792 59.65 -21.41 -3.77
C ASN A 792 60.38 -21.67 -5.12
N ASN A 793 60.20 -20.82 -6.11
CA ASN A 793 61.01 -20.68 -7.31
C ASN A 793 61.86 -19.40 -7.20
#